data_37a0e48c630beaf828b06e8eae707068
#
_entry.id   37a0e48c630beaf828b06e8eae707068
#
_cell.length_a   1.000
_cell.length_b   1.000
_cell.length_c   1.000
_cell.angle_alpha   90.00
_cell.angle_beta   90.00
_cell.angle_gamma   90.00
#
_symmetry.space_group_name_H-M   'P 1'
#
loop_
_entity.id
_entity.type
_entity.pdbx_description
1 polymer ?
#
loop_
_entity_poly.entity_id
_entity_poly.type
_entity_poly.pdbx_seq_one_letter_code
_entity_poly.pdbx_strand_id
1 'polypeptide(L)'
;MLETYRQHVAERAAINIPPKPLSPQQVAELITLLKNPPEGEEQYLVDLISNRVPPGVDEAAYVKAAFLSDIALGNVDCVLIDKITAVDLLGDMHGGYNIETLVSLLKDDELGDHAVDELKHTLLMFDAFYDVAAMAKEGNTRAQSVMRSWADADWFTKREQLPESLKMVVFKVTGETNTDDLSPAPDAWSRPDIPLHARAMYKMPRDGLEPLEVGKAGPMAQIDAVKATGLPVAFVGDVVGTGSSRKSAANSVLWYFGNPVKGVPNKQMGGVCIGGKIAPIFYNTMEDAGALVFEAPVEQMGMGDVIDIRVYDGQVLNEAGEVISEFDLRSDVLLDEVRAGGRINLIIGRGLTAKAREALGLEESPLFRKPETPDATDAGFTLAQKMVGRACGVDGIRPGTYCEPKMTTVGSQDTTGPMTRDELQDLACLGFSADLTMQSFCHTAAYPKPVDIDTQHSLPDFIRNRGGVSLRPGDGIIHSWLNRMLLPDTVGTGGDSHTRFPLGISFPAGSGLVAFAAATGVMPLDMPESVLVRFKGDMQPGVTLRDLVHAIPYYAIQEGLLTVEKKGKKNIFSGRVLEIEGLEDLTVEQAFELSDASAERSAAGCTIKLSESTIGNYLRSNVVLLRSMIAEGYGDARTLERRVRNMETWLETPELLQADENAEYAAVIEIDLADIKEPIVCAPNDPDDARLLSDVAGDEVNEVFIGSCMTNIGHFRATGKLLDQHSGGVAARMWICPPTRMDEHQLMEEGYYAIFGRAGARTEMPGCSLCMGNQARVAPKSTVLSTSTRNFPNRLGEGANVYLTSAELAAVGAILGRLPTPEEYLSYADKLDSMSAEIYRYMNFDEIVRFQALAEDGQRIAATLIDEVA
;
A
#
# COMPACT_ATOMS: atom_id res chain seq x y z
N MET A 1 -20.57 -21.25 23.24
CA MET A 1 -20.38 -20.53 21.96
C MET A 1 -21.62 -19.74 21.53
N LEU A 2 -22.81 -20.35 21.33
CA LEU A 2 -23.98 -19.69 20.76
C LEU A 2 -24.44 -18.45 21.55
N GLU A 3 -24.60 -18.56 22.88
CA GLU A 3 -25.03 -17.43 23.70
C GLU A 3 -24.06 -16.24 23.62
N THR A 4 -22.76 -16.51 23.75
CA THR A 4 -21.71 -15.49 23.64
C THR A 4 -21.69 -14.85 22.25
N TYR A 5 -21.86 -15.64 21.19
CA TYR A 5 -21.89 -15.12 19.84
C TYR A 5 -23.18 -14.29 19.57
N ARG A 6 -24.35 -14.72 20.09
CA ARG A 6 -25.59 -13.92 20.02
C ARG A 6 -25.49 -12.61 20.76
N GLN A 7 -24.84 -12.58 21.93
CA GLN A 7 -24.54 -11.33 22.62
C GLN A 7 -23.68 -10.41 21.74
N HIS A 8 -22.61 -10.96 21.13
CA HIS A 8 -21.76 -10.21 20.19
C HIS A 8 -22.58 -9.68 18.99
N VAL A 9 -23.49 -10.51 18.41
CA VAL A 9 -24.40 -10.08 17.35
C VAL A 9 -25.24 -8.89 17.79
N ALA A 10 -25.82 -8.94 19.00
CA ALA A 10 -26.66 -7.87 19.54
C ALA A 10 -25.86 -6.58 19.80
N GLU A 11 -24.66 -6.68 20.34
CA GLU A 11 -23.75 -5.54 20.57
C GLU A 11 -23.38 -4.84 19.26
N ARG A 12 -23.11 -5.60 18.23
CA ARG A 12 -22.78 -5.07 16.89
C ARG A 12 -24.01 -4.46 16.21
N ALA A 13 -25.15 -5.12 16.33
CA ALA A 13 -26.41 -4.63 15.77
C ALA A 13 -26.83 -3.30 16.40
N ALA A 14 -26.54 -3.06 17.68
CA ALA A 14 -26.79 -1.78 18.35
C ALA A 14 -26.09 -0.57 17.69
N ILE A 15 -25.03 -0.81 16.95
CA ILE A 15 -24.33 0.20 16.15
C ILE A 15 -24.46 -0.03 14.64
N ASN A 16 -25.45 -0.81 14.24
CA ASN A 16 -25.83 -1.09 12.84
C ASN A 16 -24.67 -1.67 11.99
N ILE A 17 -23.95 -2.64 12.54
CA ILE A 17 -22.90 -3.40 11.82
C ILE A 17 -23.05 -4.90 12.07
N PRO A 18 -22.61 -5.79 11.13
CA PRO A 18 -22.68 -7.22 11.31
C PRO A 18 -21.68 -7.72 12.36
N PRO A 19 -21.91 -8.92 12.92
CA PRO A 19 -20.96 -9.56 13.81
C PRO A 19 -19.62 -9.83 13.09
N LYS A 20 -18.54 -9.99 13.85
CA LYS A 20 -17.27 -10.47 13.30
C LYS A 20 -17.41 -11.89 12.75
N PRO A 21 -16.57 -12.28 11.78
CA PRO A 21 -16.45 -13.69 11.40
C PRO A 21 -16.09 -14.58 12.60
N LEU A 22 -16.38 -15.87 12.48
CA LEU A 22 -16.06 -16.85 13.52
C LEU A 22 -14.55 -17.10 13.59
N SER A 23 -14.03 -17.18 14.81
CA SER A 23 -12.65 -17.57 15.05
C SER A 23 -12.47 -19.10 14.87
N PRO A 24 -11.24 -19.61 14.72
CA PRO A 24 -10.96 -21.05 14.63
C PRO A 24 -11.55 -21.83 15.79
N GLN A 25 -11.45 -21.31 17.02
CA GLN A 25 -12.03 -21.95 18.19
C GLN A 25 -13.55 -22.00 18.13
N GLN A 26 -14.19 -20.89 17.71
CA GLN A 26 -15.67 -20.86 17.57
C GLN A 26 -16.15 -21.82 16.48
N VAL A 27 -15.40 -22.00 15.39
CA VAL A 27 -15.72 -22.97 14.35
C VAL A 27 -15.59 -24.42 14.91
N ALA A 28 -14.56 -24.72 15.70
CA ALA A 28 -14.43 -26.01 16.35
C ALA A 28 -15.60 -26.33 17.32
N GLU A 29 -16.02 -25.35 18.10
CA GLU A 29 -17.20 -25.46 18.97
C GLU A 29 -18.50 -25.60 18.15
N LEU A 30 -18.64 -24.86 17.03
CA LEU A 30 -19.78 -24.96 16.10
C LEU A 30 -19.88 -26.36 15.50
N ILE A 31 -18.77 -26.96 15.09
CA ILE A 31 -18.72 -28.34 14.58
C ILE A 31 -19.26 -29.35 15.59
N THR A 32 -18.96 -29.15 16.88
CA THR A 32 -19.51 -30.01 17.95
C THR A 32 -21.03 -29.89 18.02
N LEU A 33 -21.58 -28.70 17.83
CA LEU A 33 -23.02 -28.44 17.80
C LEU A 33 -23.68 -28.96 16.52
N LEU A 34 -23.03 -28.86 15.37
CA LEU A 34 -23.52 -29.41 14.10
C LEU A 34 -23.68 -30.94 14.16
N LYS A 35 -22.78 -31.63 14.85
CA LYS A 35 -22.87 -33.08 15.07
C LYS A 35 -24.01 -33.46 16.01
N ASN A 36 -24.33 -32.64 16.99
CA ASN A 36 -25.37 -32.84 17.99
C ASN A 36 -26.18 -31.54 18.19
N PRO A 37 -27.05 -31.20 17.26
CA PRO A 37 -27.73 -29.90 17.28
C PRO A 37 -28.72 -29.80 18.44
N PRO A 38 -28.69 -28.68 19.19
CA PRO A 38 -29.78 -28.35 20.10
C PRO A 38 -31.08 -28.13 19.33
N GLU A 39 -32.20 -28.53 19.92
CA GLU A 39 -33.55 -28.39 19.30
C GLU A 39 -33.83 -26.94 18.94
N GLY A 40 -34.20 -26.71 17.69
CA GLY A 40 -34.56 -25.36 17.15
C GLY A 40 -33.37 -24.49 16.73
N GLU A 41 -32.13 -24.99 16.80
CA GLU A 41 -30.93 -24.26 16.40
C GLU A 41 -30.38 -24.68 15.01
N GLU A 42 -30.96 -25.70 14.41
CA GLU A 42 -30.45 -26.41 13.24
C GLU A 42 -30.10 -25.46 12.08
N GLN A 43 -31.05 -24.60 11.71
CA GLN A 43 -30.89 -23.66 10.60
C GLN A 43 -29.83 -22.58 10.91
N TYR A 44 -29.80 -22.11 12.16
CA TYR A 44 -28.82 -21.10 12.58
C TYR A 44 -27.38 -21.65 12.58
N LEU A 45 -27.18 -22.91 12.99
CA LEU A 45 -25.88 -23.57 12.95
C LEU A 45 -25.36 -23.73 11.50
N VAL A 46 -26.24 -24.13 10.57
CA VAL A 46 -25.89 -24.25 9.14
C VAL A 46 -25.59 -22.86 8.56
N ASP A 47 -26.35 -21.82 8.90
CA ASP A 47 -26.07 -20.46 8.46
C ASP A 47 -24.70 -19.96 8.94
N LEU A 48 -24.34 -20.26 10.18
CA LEU A 48 -23.05 -19.88 10.75
C LEU A 48 -21.87 -20.50 9.99
N ILE A 49 -21.92 -21.82 9.74
CA ILE A 49 -20.82 -22.52 9.03
C ILE A 49 -20.72 -22.09 7.55
N SER A 50 -21.87 -21.79 6.95
CA SER A 50 -21.94 -21.37 5.53
C SER A 50 -21.44 -19.94 5.32
N ASN A 51 -21.90 -18.98 6.16
CA ASN A 51 -21.81 -17.55 5.86
C ASN A 51 -20.91 -16.76 6.82
N ARG A 52 -20.40 -17.37 7.91
CA ARG A 52 -19.69 -16.60 8.95
C ARG A 52 -18.23 -17.06 9.15
N VAL A 53 -17.72 -17.97 8.32
CA VAL A 53 -16.32 -18.42 8.35
C VAL A 53 -15.55 -17.75 7.22
N PRO A 54 -14.37 -17.15 7.49
CA PRO A 54 -13.52 -16.57 6.43
C PRO A 54 -13.10 -17.62 5.39
N PRO A 55 -12.82 -17.24 4.14
CA PRO A 55 -12.42 -18.18 3.07
C PRO A 55 -10.88 -18.41 3.04
N GLY A 56 -10.43 -19.11 2.01
CA GLY A 56 -9.02 -19.25 1.63
C GLY A 56 -8.21 -20.05 2.64
N VAL A 57 -7.09 -19.48 3.10
CA VAL A 57 -6.15 -20.08 4.07
C VAL A 57 -6.18 -19.38 5.43
N ASP A 58 -7.34 -18.88 5.82
CA ASP A 58 -7.59 -18.47 7.21
C ASP A 58 -7.59 -19.69 8.14
N GLU A 59 -7.19 -19.52 9.40
CA GLU A 59 -7.15 -20.63 10.36
C GLU A 59 -8.55 -21.21 10.64
N ALA A 60 -9.60 -20.36 10.62
CA ALA A 60 -10.99 -20.81 10.75
C ALA A 60 -11.44 -21.59 9.50
N ALA A 61 -10.98 -21.18 8.31
CA ALA A 61 -11.21 -21.93 7.07
C ALA A 61 -10.57 -23.32 7.11
N TYR A 62 -9.38 -23.46 7.70
CA TYR A 62 -8.76 -24.78 7.90
C TYR A 62 -9.66 -25.74 8.67
N VAL A 63 -10.22 -25.28 9.80
CA VAL A 63 -11.11 -26.07 10.65
C VAL A 63 -12.41 -26.44 9.93
N LYS A 64 -13.00 -25.48 9.18
CA LYS A 64 -14.18 -25.70 8.34
C LYS A 64 -13.89 -26.72 7.25
N ALA A 65 -12.81 -26.53 6.48
CA ALA A 65 -12.44 -27.43 5.38
C ALA A 65 -12.21 -28.87 5.85
N ALA A 66 -11.47 -29.06 6.95
CA ALA A 66 -11.21 -30.37 7.52
C ALA A 66 -12.52 -31.11 7.88
N PHE A 67 -13.46 -30.41 8.53
CA PHE A 67 -14.75 -30.99 8.88
C PHE A 67 -15.61 -31.35 7.66
N LEU A 68 -15.71 -30.45 6.68
CA LEU A 68 -16.47 -30.68 5.45
C LEU A 68 -15.85 -31.80 4.60
N SER A 69 -14.52 -31.85 4.55
CA SER A 69 -13.78 -32.94 3.89
C SER A 69 -14.07 -34.30 4.52
N ASP A 70 -14.07 -34.36 5.86
CA ASP A 70 -14.41 -35.59 6.57
C ASP A 70 -15.85 -36.09 6.30
N ILE A 71 -16.81 -35.16 6.15
CA ILE A 71 -18.19 -35.50 5.75
C ILE A 71 -18.20 -36.01 4.29
N ALA A 72 -17.60 -35.27 3.36
CA ALA A 72 -17.58 -35.67 1.97
C ALA A 72 -16.93 -37.03 1.73
N LEU A 73 -15.83 -37.31 2.42
CA LEU A 73 -15.11 -38.59 2.36
C LEU A 73 -15.77 -39.73 3.17
N GLY A 74 -16.84 -39.42 3.92
CA GLY A 74 -17.56 -40.43 4.71
C GLY A 74 -16.86 -40.84 6.00
N ASN A 75 -15.92 -40.05 6.50
CA ASN A 75 -15.21 -40.24 7.76
C ASN A 75 -16.04 -39.78 8.97
N VAL A 76 -16.96 -38.85 8.75
CA VAL A 76 -17.83 -38.25 9.78
C VAL A 76 -19.25 -38.14 9.25
N ASP A 77 -20.23 -38.60 10.08
CA ASP A 77 -21.65 -38.36 9.82
C ASP A 77 -22.08 -37.04 10.49
N CYS A 78 -22.84 -36.23 9.77
CA CYS A 78 -23.47 -35.02 10.29
C CYS A 78 -24.96 -34.98 9.94
N VAL A 79 -25.82 -34.77 10.91
CA VAL A 79 -27.28 -34.77 10.71
C VAL A 79 -27.74 -33.59 9.85
N LEU A 80 -27.03 -32.47 9.94
CA LEU A 80 -27.43 -31.22 9.29
C LEU A 80 -26.74 -30.97 7.93
N ILE A 81 -25.66 -31.68 7.65
CA ILE A 81 -24.86 -31.47 6.43
C ILE A 81 -24.61 -32.86 5.83
N ASP A 82 -25.22 -33.12 4.70
CA ASP A 82 -24.92 -34.37 3.93
C ASP A 82 -23.66 -34.20 3.07
N LYS A 83 -23.25 -35.25 2.39
CA LYS A 83 -22.02 -35.26 1.57
C LYS A 83 -22.08 -34.27 0.42
N ILE A 84 -23.21 -34.09 -0.25
CA ILE A 84 -23.38 -33.18 -1.36
C ILE A 84 -23.26 -31.73 -0.84
N THR A 85 -24.00 -31.40 0.19
CA THR A 85 -23.91 -30.08 0.85
C THR A 85 -22.50 -29.78 1.32
N ALA A 86 -21.75 -30.79 1.81
CA ALA A 86 -20.36 -30.61 2.22
C ALA A 86 -19.45 -30.26 1.02
N VAL A 87 -19.66 -30.87 -0.15
CA VAL A 87 -18.92 -30.54 -1.38
C VAL A 87 -19.26 -29.12 -1.86
N ASP A 88 -20.54 -28.74 -1.85
CA ASP A 88 -20.97 -27.38 -2.24
C ASP A 88 -20.35 -26.32 -1.31
N LEU A 89 -20.35 -26.57 0.01
CA LEU A 89 -19.74 -25.66 0.99
C LEU A 89 -18.19 -25.61 0.87
N LEU A 90 -17.54 -26.69 0.43
CA LEU A 90 -16.11 -26.68 0.08
C LEU A 90 -15.88 -25.83 -1.18
N GLY A 91 -16.73 -25.91 -2.19
CA GLY A 91 -16.67 -25.04 -3.38
C GLY A 91 -16.76 -23.56 -3.06
N ASP A 92 -17.60 -23.19 -2.11
CA ASP A 92 -17.79 -21.79 -1.66
C ASP A 92 -16.59 -21.19 -0.91
N MET A 93 -15.54 -21.96 -0.65
CA MET A 93 -14.34 -21.48 0.07
C MET A 93 -13.31 -20.76 -0.83
N HIS A 94 -13.56 -20.64 -2.12
CA HIS A 94 -12.76 -19.88 -3.11
C HIS A 94 -11.35 -20.43 -3.42
N GLY A 95 -10.79 -21.33 -2.63
CA GLY A 95 -9.45 -21.89 -2.80
C GLY A 95 -8.78 -22.19 -1.46
N GLY A 96 -7.57 -22.76 -1.49
CA GLY A 96 -6.82 -23.09 -0.30
C GLY A 96 -7.11 -24.50 0.21
N TYR A 97 -7.54 -24.62 1.46
CA TYR A 97 -7.68 -25.93 2.15
C TYR A 97 -8.78 -26.87 1.59
N ASN A 98 -9.67 -26.36 0.77
CA ASN A 98 -10.74 -27.13 0.11
C ASN A 98 -10.27 -27.87 -1.13
N ILE A 99 -9.17 -27.42 -1.79
CA ILE A 99 -8.78 -27.85 -3.15
C ILE A 99 -8.41 -29.33 -3.20
N GLU A 100 -7.58 -29.81 -2.28
CA GLU A 100 -7.12 -31.19 -2.28
C GLU A 100 -8.29 -32.18 -2.23
N THR A 101 -9.29 -31.90 -1.39
CA THR A 101 -10.50 -32.74 -1.27
C THR A 101 -11.30 -32.72 -2.57
N LEU A 102 -11.58 -31.53 -3.14
CA LEU A 102 -12.34 -31.42 -4.39
C LEU A 102 -11.64 -32.13 -5.56
N VAL A 103 -10.32 -32.02 -5.67
CA VAL A 103 -9.53 -32.71 -6.69
C VAL A 103 -9.58 -34.23 -6.49
N SER A 104 -9.45 -34.72 -5.25
CA SER A 104 -9.51 -36.13 -4.94
C SER A 104 -10.87 -36.76 -5.30
N LEU A 105 -11.96 -36.01 -5.08
CA LEU A 105 -13.33 -36.41 -5.39
C LEU A 105 -13.61 -36.57 -6.90
N LEU A 106 -12.77 -36.09 -7.79
CA LEU A 106 -12.90 -36.36 -9.23
C LEU A 106 -12.83 -37.84 -9.59
N LYS A 107 -12.33 -38.67 -8.68
CA LYS A 107 -12.27 -40.15 -8.80
C LYS A 107 -13.46 -40.84 -8.11
N ASP A 108 -14.28 -40.12 -7.38
CA ASP A 108 -15.41 -40.66 -6.63
C ASP A 108 -16.64 -40.82 -7.54
N ASP A 109 -17.31 -41.98 -7.44
CA ASP A 109 -18.46 -42.30 -8.30
C ASP A 109 -19.74 -41.57 -7.91
N GLU A 110 -19.88 -41.19 -6.62
CA GLU A 110 -21.08 -40.54 -6.09
C GLU A 110 -20.95 -39.01 -6.14
N LEU A 111 -19.81 -38.46 -5.76
CA LEU A 111 -19.59 -37.01 -5.56
C LEU A 111 -18.78 -36.35 -6.68
N GLY A 112 -18.19 -37.13 -7.58
CA GLY A 112 -17.27 -36.62 -8.59
C GLY A 112 -17.88 -35.55 -9.50
N ASP A 113 -19.16 -35.65 -9.84
CA ASP A 113 -19.82 -34.67 -10.69
C ASP A 113 -20.11 -33.35 -9.94
N HIS A 114 -20.41 -33.42 -8.64
CA HIS A 114 -20.49 -32.21 -7.78
C HIS A 114 -19.12 -31.54 -7.64
N ALA A 115 -18.06 -32.31 -7.44
CA ALA A 115 -16.71 -31.77 -7.39
C ALA A 115 -16.28 -31.10 -8.71
N VAL A 116 -16.73 -31.63 -9.86
CA VAL A 116 -16.54 -31.01 -11.19
C VAL A 116 -17.20 -29.64 -11.23
N ASP A 117 -18.44 -29.51 -10.77
CA ASP A 117 -19.17 -28.26 -10.82
C ASP A 117 -18.51 -27.19 -9.95
N GLU A 118 -18.00 -27.52 -8.78
CA GLU A 118 -17.29 -26.60 -7.91
C GLU A 118 -15.92 -26.22 -8.46
N LEU A 119 -15.14 -27.16 -8.98
CA LEU A 119 -13.81 -26.88 -9.54
C LEU A 119 -13.87 -26.01 -10.82
N LYS A 120 -14.94 -26.08 -11.61
CA LYS A 120 -15.15 -25.22 -12.79
C LYS A 120 -15.15 -23.72 -12.45
N HIS A 121 -15.57 -23.36 -11.23
CA HIS A 121 -15.67 -21.98 -10.77
C HIS A 121 -14.51 -21.56 -9.88
N THR A 122 -13.66 -22.47 -9.45
CA THR A 122 -12.51 -22.21 -8.58
C THR A 122 -11.33 -21.67 -9.39
N LEU A 123 -10.87 -20.46 -9.07
CA LEU A 123 -9.76 -19.81 -9.77
C LEU A 123 -8.40 -20.06 -9.12
N LEU A 124 -8.35 -20.15 -7.78
CA LEU A 124 -7.11 -20.24 -7.00
C LEU A 124 -6.60 -21.69 -6.95
N MET A 125 -6.32 -22.26 -8.10
CA MET A 125 -5.86 -23.65 -8.25
C MET A 125 -4.36 -23.82 -8.03
N PHE A 126 -3.56 -22.81 -8.36
CA PHE A 126 -2.09 -22.83 -8.26
C PHE A 126 -1.49 -24.19 -8.73
N ASP A 127 -0.73 -24.86 -7.87
CA ASP A 127 -0.08 -26.14 -8.23
C ASP A 127 -1.07 -27.29 -8.42
N ALA A 128 -2.23 -27.25 -7.76
CA ALA A 128 -3.28 -28.28 -7.95
C ALA A 128 -3.84 -28.32 -9.39
N PHE A 129 -3.62 -27.28 -10.19
CA PHE A 129 -3.88 -27.31 -11.63
C PHE A 129 -3.18 -28.50 -12.31
N TYR A 130 -1.92 -28.77 -11.96
CA TYR A 130 -1.14 -29.85 -12.56
C TYR A 130 -1.66 -31.23 -12.19
N ASP A 131 -2.25 -31.40 -10.99
CA ASP A 131 -2.89 -32.65 -10.58
C ASP A 131 -4.12 -32.94 -11.43
N VAL A 132 -4.98 -31.94 -11.64
CA VAL A 132 -6.16 -32.07 -12.52
C VAL A 132 -5.73 -32.33 -13.96
N ALA A 133 -4.70 -31.64 -14.46
CA ALA A 133 -4.18 -31.85 -15.83
C ALA A 133 -3.59 -33.25 -16.00
N ALA A 134 -2.89 -33.80 -15.00
CA ALA A 134 -2.38 -35.16 -15.00
C ALA A 134 -3.51 -36.18 -15.02
N MET A 135 -4.54 -36.04 -14.17
CA MET A 135 -5.71 -36.91 -14.15
C MET A 135 -6.48 -36.85 -15.48
N ALA A 136 -6.61 -35.70 -16.11
CA ALA A 136 -7.24 -35.56 -17.43
C ALA A 136 -6.46 -36.31 -18.52
N LYS A 137 -5.12 -36.22 -18.48
CA LYS A 137 -4.21 -36.94 -19.40
C LYS A 137 -4.27 -38.46 -19.21
N GLU A 138 -4.48 -38.93 -17.97
CA GLU A 138 -4.66 -40.33 -17.62
C GLU A 138 -6.04 -40.87 -18.01
N GLY A 139 -6.93 -40.02 -18.53
CA GLY A 139 -8.24 -40.44 -19.06
C GLY A 139 -9.41 -40.25 -18.09
N ASN A 140 -9.22 -39.53 -16.96
CA ASN A 140 -10.34 -39.17 -16.08
C ASN A 140 -11.25 -38.17 -16.78
N THR A 141 -12.48 -38.58 -17.14
CA THR A 141 -13.43 -37.76 -17.90
C THR A 141 -13.91 -36.53 -17.15
N ARG A 142 -13.99 -36.58 -15.80
CA ARG A 142 -14.37 -35.46 -14.94
C ARG A 142 -13.26 -34.40 -14.95
N ALA A 143 -12.01 -34.81 -14.77
CA ALA A 143 -10.86 -33.93 -14.89
C ALA A 143 -10.78 -33.27 -16.27
N GLN A 144 -11.08 -34.02 -17.35
CA GLN A 144 -11.18 -33.49 -18.71
C GLN A 144 -12.28 -32.42 -18.83
N SER A 145 -13.43 -32.62 -18.18
CA SER A 145 -14.54 -31.65 -18.14
C SER A 145 -14.13 -30.36 -17.43
N VAL A 146 -13.42 -30.48 -16.31
CA VAL A 146 -12.89 -29.31 -15.58
C VAL A 146 -11.87 -28.55 -16.43
N MET A 147 -10.88 -29.24 -16.99
CA MET A 147 -9.87 -28.66 -17.89
C MET A 147 -10.51 -27.94 -19.10
N ARG A 148 -11.55 -28.51 -19.68
CA ARG A 148 -12.27 -27.91 -20.80
C ARG A 148 -13.00 -26.62 -20.37
N SER A 149 -13.68 -26.65 -19.22
CA SER A 149 -14.38 -25.48 -18.68
C SER A 149 -13.42 -24.31 -18.40
N TRP A 150 -12.23 -24.59 -17.84
CA TRP A 150 -11.20 -23.57 -17.65
C TRP A 150 -10.67 -23.04 -18.99
N ALA A 151 -10.42 -23.89 -19.98
CA ALA A 151 -9.97 -23.50 -21.31
C ALA A 151 -11.01 -22.66 -22.07
N ASP A 152 -12.29 -22.92 -21.87
CA ASP A 152 -13.42 -22.19 -22.47
C ASP A 152 -13.77 -20.92 -21.66
N ALA A 153 -13.06 -20.66 -20.54
CA ALA A 153 -13.29 -19.55 -19.62
C ALA A 153 -14.74 -19.47 -19.10
N ASP A 154 -15.35 -20.60 -18.75
CA ASP A 154 -16.71 -20.66 -18.18
C ASP A 154 -16.85 -19.79 -16.94
N TRP A 155 -15.82 -19.73 -16.09
CA TRP A 155 -15.74 -18.89 -14.89
C TRP A 155 -15.98 -17.40 -15.17
N PHE A 156 -15.72 -16.96 -16.42
CA PHE A 156 -15.91 -15.59 -16.88
C PHE A 156 -17.17 -15.45 -17.75
N THR A 157 -17.36 -16.34 -18.73
CA THR A 157 -18.44 -16.22 -19.72
C THR A 157 -19.83 -16.43 -19.11
N LYS A 158 -19.94 -17.22 -18.03
CA LYS A 158 -21.20 -17.45 -17.30
C LYS A 158 -21.58 -16.31 -16.35
N ARG A 159 -20.68 -15.37 -16.08
CA ARG A 159 -21.02 -14.15 -15.34
C ARG A 159 -21.73 -13.16 -16.25
N GLU A 160 -22.71 -12.47 -15.69
CA GLU A 160 -23.43 -11.43 -16.42
C GLU A 160 -22.48 -10.30 -16.86
N GLN A 161 -22.72 -9.80 -18.06
CA GLN A 161 -22.06 -8.57 -18.52
C GLN A 161 -22.68 -7.36 -17.85
N LEU A 162 -21.96 -6.25 -17.79
CA LEU A 162 -22.54 -4.98 -17.40
C LEU A 162 -23.73 -4.66 -18.33
N PRO A 163 -24.89 -4.28 -17.77
CA PRO A 163 -26.03 -3.90 -18.59
C PRO A 163 -25.76 -2.59 -19.35
N GLU A 164 -26.44 -2.39 -20.47
CA GLU A 164 -26.33 -1.16 -21.26
C GLU A 164 -26.78 0.09 -20.49
N SER A 165 -27.61 -0.07 -19.47
CA SER A 165 -28.19 0.97 -18.64
C SER A 165 -28.05 0.59 -17.17
N LEU A 166 -27.38 1.43 -16.39
CA LEU A 166 -27.23 1.32 -14.93
C LEU A 166 -27.95 2.49 -14.26
N LYS A 167 -29.19 2.24 -13.81
CA LYS A 167 -29.93 3.25 -13.01
C LYS A 167 -29.45 3.23 -11.57
N MET A 168 -28.99 4.38 -11.09
CA MET A 168 -28.39 4.53 -9.76
C MET A 168 -28.85 5.82 -9.08
N VAL A 169 -28.77 5.84 -7.76
CA VAL A 169 -28.94 7.06 -6.97
C VAL A 169 -27.57 7.59 -6.56
N VAL A 170 -27.40 8.90 -6.59
CA VAL A 170 -26.13 9.58 -6.34
C VAL A 170 -25.91 9.82 -4.84
N PHE A 171 -24.78 9.39 -4.31
CA PHE A 171 -24.21 9.89 -3.06
C PHE A 171 -23.11 10.89 -3.40
N LYS A 172 -23.41 12.19 -3.29
CA LYS A 172 -22.51 13.27 -3.73
C LYS A 172 -21.64 13.78 -2.61
N VAL A 173 -20.35 13.98 -2.93
CA VAL A 173 -19.39 14.67 -2.06
C VAL A 173 -18.75 15.82 -2.82
N THR A 174 -18.87 17.02 -2.29
CA THR A 174 -18.30 18.23 -2.88
C THR A 174 -16.86 18.48 -2.42
N GLY A 175 -16.06 19.10 -3.28
CA GLY A 175 -14.66 19.43 -3.02
C GLY A 175 -13.72 18.22 -3.06
N GLU A 176 -12.54 18.37 -2.48
CA GLU A 176 -11.54 17.31 -2.41
C GLU A 176 -11.89 16.32 -1.29
N THR A 177 -11.95 15.04 -1.65
CA THR A 177 -12.02 13.92 -0.71
C THR A 177 -10.66 13.23 -0.69
N ASN A 178 -9.95 13.37 0.41
CA ASN A 178 -8.73 12.61 0.63
C ASN A 178 -9.00 11.28 1.34
N THR A 179 -8.01 10.41 1.36
CA THR A 179 -8.16 9.09 2.01
C THR A 179 -8.29 9.16 3.52
N ASP A 180 -7.92 10.27 4.18
CA ASP A 180 -8.15 10.46 5.61
C ASP A 180 -9.61 10.85 5.91
N ASP A 181 -10.35 11.43 4.94
CA ASP A 181 -11.80 11.62 5.05
C ASP A 181 -12.55 10.28 5.01
N LEU A 182 -12.06 9.34 4.20
CA LEU A 182 -12.67 8.02 3.99
C LEU A 182 -12.21 6.98 5.02
N SER A 183 -10.97 7.12 5.50
CA SER A 183 -10.30 6.20 6.44
C SER A 183 -9.41 7.00 7.38
N PRO A 184 -9.97 7.68 8.40
CA PRO A 184 -9.23 8.57 9.27
C PRO A 184 -8.08 7.87 9.99
N ALA A 185 -6.89 8.51 10.01
CA ALA A 185 -5.70 7.96 10.64
C ALA A 185 -5.89 7.60 12.13
N PRO A 186 -6.61 8.40 12.96
CA PRO A 186 -6.89 8.03 14.36
C PRO A 186 -7.70 6.74 14.52
N ASP A 187 -8.41 6.29 13.49
CA ASP A 187 -9.21 5.06 13.47
C ASP A 187 -8.51 3.89 12.76
N ALA A 188 -7.24 4.03 12.42
CA ALA A 188 -6.48 2.99 11.70
C ALA A 188 -6.51 1.61 12.38
N TRP A 189 -6.66 1.58 13.70
CA TRP A 189 -6.81 0.36 14.51
C TRP A 189 -8.05 -0.49 14.13
N SER A 190 -9.08 0.12 13.57
CA SER A 190 -10.32 -0.58 13.17
C SER A 190 -10.33 -1.06 11.71
N ARG A 191 -9.30 -0.77 10.92
CA ARG A 191 -9.22 -1.12 9.48
C ARG A 191 -9.47 -2.58 9.15
N PRO A 192 -9.00 -3.56 9.94
CA PRO A 192 -9.31 -4.97 9.69
C PRO A 192 -10.79 -5.31 9.86
N ASP A 193 -11.51 -4.54 10.66
CA ASP A 193 -12.97 -4.66 10.84
C ASP A 193 -13.66 -3.66 9.92
N ILE A 194 -13.79 -4.01 8.63
CA ILE A 194 -14.32 -3.14 7.58
C ILE A 194 -15.64 -2.47 7.99
N PRO A 195 -16.67 -3.20 8.50
CA PRO A 195 -17.92 -2.57 8.90
C PRO A 195 -17.79 -1.52 9.99
N LEU A 196 -16.90 -1.76 10.95
CA LEU A 196 -16.63 -0.82 12.04
C LEU A 196 -15.88 0.40 11.54
N HIS A 197 -14.84 0.17 10.72
CA HIS A 197 -14.01 1.23 10.19
C HIS A 197 -14.79 2.17 9.26
N ALA A 198 -15.64 1.63 8.40
CA ALA A 198 -16.46 2.39 7.46
C ALA A 198 -17.37 3.43 8.15
N ARG A 199 -17.77 3.21 9.41
CA ARG A 199 -18.54 4.18 10.18
C ARG A 199 -17.81 5.50 10.41
N ALA A 200 -16.47 5.49 10.38
CA ALA A 200 -15.67 6.69 10.55
C ALA A 200 -15.54 7.53 9.26
N MET A 201 -16.02 7.04 8.12
CA MET A 201 -15.99 7.75 6.84
C MET A 201 -16.78 9.07 6.97
N TYR A 202 -16.12 10.20 6.66
CA TYR A 202 -16.70 11.55 6.80
C TYR A 202 -17.23 11.90 8.21
N LYS A 203 -16.56 11.44 9.25
CA LYS A 203 -16.96 11.73 10.65
C LYS A 203 -16.73 13.19 11.08
N MET A 204 -16.02 13.98 10.28
CA MET A 204 -15.87 15.41 10.50
C MET A 204 -16.84 16.20 9.61
N PRO A 205 -17.39 17.32 10.09
CA PRO A 205 -18.32 18.15 9.30
C PRO A 205 -17.66 18.64 8.01
N ARG A 206 -18.43 18.59 6.93
CA ARG A 206 -18.04 19.18 5.64
C ARG A 206 -19.30 19.60 4.87
N ASP A 207 -19.10 20.45 3.87
CA ASP A 207 -20.20 20.95 3.05
C ASP A 207 -21.01 19.80 2.42
N GLY A 208 -22.31 19.85 2.58
CA GLY A 208 -23.26 18.85 2.06
C GLY A 208 -23.33 17.52 2.82
N LEU A 209 -22.50 17.29 3.84
CA LEU A 209 -22.51 16.06 4.65
C LEU A 209 -22.63 16.37 6.15
N GLU A 210 -23.59 15.71 6.79
CA GLU A 210 -23.84 15.84 8.23
C GLU A 210 -23.46 14.52 8.95
N PRO A 211 -22.37 14.49 9.73
CA PRO A 211 -22.00 13.30 10.49
C PRO A 211 -23.05 12.99 11.57
N LEU A 212 -23.35 11.71 11.79
CA LEU A 212 -24.26 11.26 12.85
C LEU A 212 -23.72 11.66 14.25
N GLU A 213 -22.40 11.54 14.42
CA GLU A 213 -21.70 11.98 15.63
C GLU A 213 -20.31 12.51 15.25
N VAL A 214 -20.12 13.81 15.41
CA VAL A 214 -18.86 14.48 15.04
C VAL A 214 -17.67 13.81 15.71
N GLY A 215 -16.67 13.47 14.92
CA GLY A 215 -15.45 12.80 15.36
C GLY A 215 -15.58 11.28 15.59
N LYS A 216 -16.78 10.69 15.46
CA LYS A 216 -17.01 9.27 15.72
C LYS A 216 -17.72 8.52 14.59
N ALA A 217 -18.79 9.07 14.04
CA ALA A 217 -19.59 8.41 13.00
C ALA A 217 -19.98 9.39 11.90
N GLY A 218 -19.83 8.97 10.66
CA GLY A 218 -20.10 9.77 9.47
C GLY A 218 -21.59 9.98 9.16
N PRO A 219 -21.93 10.35 7.91
CA PRO A 219 -23.28 10.80 7.52
C PRO A 219 -24.25 9.62 7.32
N MET A 220 -24.43 8.80 8.36
CA MET A 220 -25.23 7.57 8.30
C MET A 220 -26.65 7.81 7.84
N ALA A 221 -27.30 8.90 8.29
CA ALA A 221 -28.67 9.23 7.89
C ALA A 221 -28.78 9.51 6.38
N GLN A 222 -27.80 10.17 5.79
CA GLN A 222 -27.78 10.44 4.34
C GLN A 222 -27.50 9.16 3.54
N ILE A 223 -26.59 8.31 4.02
CA ILE A 223 -26.32 6.98 3.43
C ILE A 223 -27.60 6.13 3.46
N ASP A 224 -28.28 6.07 4.59
CA ASP A 224 -29.53 5.32 4.73
C ASP A 224 -30.65 5.89 3.82
N ALA A 225 -30.71 7.21 3.68
CA ALA A 225 -31.68 7.87 2.80
C ALA A 225 -31.51 7.50 1.32
N VAL A 226 -30.26 7.52 0.80
CA VAL A 226 -30.01 7.11 -0.59
C VAL A 226 -30.26 5.62 -0.78
N LYS A 227 -29.92 4.77 0.18
CA LYS A 227 -30.20 3.33 0.13
C LYS A 227 -31.71 3.01 0.20
N ALA A 228 -32.48 3.81 0.91
CA ALA A 228 -33.95 3.63 1.03
C ALA A 228 -34.69 3.82 -0.30
N THR A 229 -34.02 4.38 -1.33
CA THR A 229 -34.62 4.46 -2.70
C THR A 229 -34.77 3.08 -3.35
N GLY A 230 -34.02 2.06 -2.86
CA GLY A 230 -33.99 0.72 -3.45
C GLY A 230 -33.15 0.62 -4.72
N LEU A 231 -32.58 1.70 -5.21
CA LEU A 231 -31.62 1.69 -6.32
C LEU A 231 -30.19 1.48 -5.81
N PRO A 232 -29.29 0.89 -6.62
CA PRO A 232 -27.86 0.90 -6.34
C PRO A 232 -27.34 2.33 -6.21
N VAL A 233 -26.31 2.54 -5.37
CA VAL A 233 -25.79 3.88 -5.09
C VAL A 233 -24.48 4.09 -5.82
N ALA A 234 -24.37 5.20 -6.58
CA ALA A 234 -23.11 5.66 -7.15
C ALA A 234 -22.42 6.64 -6.17
N PHE A 235 -21.17 6.37 -5.81
CA PHE A 235 -20.33 7.33 -5.09
C PHE A 235 -19.80 8.37 -6.07
N VAL A 236 -20.11 9.66 -5.87
CA VAL A 236 -19.76 10.74 -6.79
C VAL A 236 -19.01 11.84 -6.05
N GLY A 237 -17.81 12.20 -6.51
CA GLY A 237 -17.00 13.25 -5.88
C GLY A 237 -16.30 14.17 -6.89
N ASP A 238 -16.00 15.42 -6.50
CA ASP A 238 -15.32 16.37 -7.39
C ASP A 238 -13.85 15.97 -7.58
N VAL A 239 -13.10 15.72 -6.49
CA VAL A 239 -11.74 15.17 -6.49
C VAL A 239 -11.69 14.06 -5.44
N VAL A 240 -11.33 12.85 -5.84
CA VAL A 240 -11.46 11.67 -4.98
C VAL A 240 -10.14 10.94 -4.79
N GLY A 241 -9.86 10.54 -3.53
CA GLY A 241 -8.88 9.53 -3.20
C GLY A 241 -7.43 10.02 -3.12
N THR A 242 -7.19 11.31 -2.94
CA THR A 242 -5.86 11.84 -2.64
C THR A 242 -5.37 11.33 -1.28
N GLY A 243 -4.06 11.15 -1.10
CA GLY A 243 -3.48 10.63 0.15
C GLY A 243 -3.04 9.17 0.08
N SER A 244 -2.88 8.49 1.21
CA SER A 244 -2.19 7.18 1.29
C SER A 244 -3.01 5.98 1.76
N SER A 245 -4.06 6.17 2.55
CA SER A 245 -4.84 5.05 3.17
C SER A 245 -5.86 4.40 2.20
N ARG A 246 -5.45 4.07 0.99
CA ARG A 246 -6.31 3.80 -0.18
C ARG A 246 -7.19 2.57 -0.04
N LYS A 247 -6.62 1.42 0.38
CA LYS A 247 -7.41 0.17 0.49
C LYS A 247 -8.49 0.30 1.55
N SER A 248 -8.17 0.82 2.73
CA SER A 248 -9.18 1.04 3.77
C SER A 248 -10.20 2.12 3.38
N ALA A 249 -9.78 3.14 2.62
CA ALA A 249 -10.67 4.14 2.06
C ALA A 249 -11.64 3.52 1.03
N ALA A 250 -11.13 2.72 0.08
CA ALA A 250 -11.95 1.97 -0.86
C ALA A 250 -12.91 1.01 -0.14
N ASN A 251 -12.42 0.26 0.84
CA ASN A 251 -13.25 -0.63 1.64
C ASN A 251 -14.38 0.13 2.36
N SER A 252 -14.14 1.35 2.88
CA SER A 252 -15.18 2.18 3.51
C SER A 252 -16.25 2.59 2.52
N VAL A 253 -15.89 3.03 1.32
CA VAL A 253 -16.83 3.37 0.24
C VAL A 253 -17.63 2.13 -0.18
N LEU A 254 -16.93 1.03 -0.46
CA LEU A 254 -17.55 -0.21 -0.94
C LEU A 254 -18.41 -0.87 0.13
N TRP A 255 -18.11 -0.71 1.42
CA TRP A 255 -18.95 -1.21 2.49
C TRP A 255 -20.39 -0.69 2.37
N TYR A 256 -20.54 0.56 1.97
CA TYR A 256 -21.87 1.16 1.81
C TYR A 256 -22.45 1.03 0.41
N PHE A 257 -21.62 1.02 -0.62
CA PHE A 257 -22.02 1.19 -2.02
C PHE A 257 -21.59 0.03 -2.93
N GLY A 258 -20.89 -0.97 -2.41
CA GLY A 258 -20.54 -2.22 -3.12
C GLY A 258 -21.57 -3.33 -2.91
N ASN A 259 -21.21 -4.52 -3.37
CA ASN A 259 -22.01 -5.74 -3.30
C ASN A 259 -21.33 -6.78 -2.40
N PRO A 260 -22.12 -7.61 -1.66
CA PRO A 260 -21.55 -8.68 -0.85
C PRO A 260 -20.84 -9.73 -1.72
N VAL A 261 -19.75 -10.28 -1.21
CA VAL A 261 -19.02 -11.38 -1.84
C VAL A 261 -19.48 -12.71 -1.22
N LYS A 262 -19.95 -13.64 -2.05
CA LYS A 262 -20.41 -14.96 -1.58
C LYS A 262 -19.26 -15.67 -0.86
N GLY A 263 -19.53 -16.24 0.31
CA GLY A 263 -18.52 -16.95 1.11
C GLY A 263 -17.48 -16.07 1.82
N VAL A 264 -17.53 -14.74 1.67
CA VAL A 264 -16.59 -13.81 2.32
C VAL A 264 -17.34 -12.88 3.26
N PRO A 265 -17.39 -13.15 4.56
CA PRO A 265 -18.09 -12.31 5.51
C PRO A 265 -17.45 -10.92 5.65
N ASN A 266 -18.29 -9.90 5.82
CA ASN A 266 -17.90 -8.52 6.12
C ASN A 266 -17.03 -7.83 5.06
N LYS A 267 -17.05 -8.29 3.81
CA LYS A 267 -16.36 -7.68 2.66
C LYS A 267 -17.37 -7.38 1.55
N GLN A 268 -17.20 -6.23 0.91
CA GLN A 268 -18.01 -5.78 -0.24
C GLN A 268 -17.06 -5.45 -1.39
N MET A 269 -17.48 -5.72 -2.62
CA MET A 269 -16.73 -5.46 -3.84
C MET A 269 -17.67 -4.90 -4.93
N GLY A 270 -17.15 -4.46 -6.06
CA GLY A 270 -17.94 -3.89 -7.13
C GLY A 270 -18.42 -2.47 -6.85
N GLY A 271 -19.65 -2.12 -7.24
CA GLY A 271 -20.19 -0.78 -7.11
C GLY A 271 -19.69 0.21 -8.17
N VAL A 272 -20.05 1.49 -8.03
CA VAL A 272 -19.72 2.56 -8.97
C VAL A 272 -19.10 3.76 -8.25
N CYS A 273 -17.97 4.24 -8.79
CA CYS A 273 -17.28 5.44 -8.33
C CYS A 273 -17.04 6.40 -9.48
N ILE A 274 -17.63 7.59 -9.43
CA ILE A 274 -17.48 8.66 -10.43
C ILE A 274 -16.73 9.82 -9.80
N GLY A 275 -15.67 10.29 -10.43
CA GLY A 275 -14.94 11.46 -9.97
C GLY A 275 -14.78 12.51 -11.06
N GLY A 276 -14.85 13.79 -10.71
CA GLY A 276 -14.35 14.85 -11.60
C GLY A 276 -12.86 14.64 -11.87
N LYS A 277 -12.14 14.23 -10.80
CA LYS A 277 -10.79 13.66 -10.82
C LYS A 277 -10.65 12.57 -9.78
N ILE A 278 -9.90 11.52 -10.11
CA ILE A 278 -9.64 10.41 -9.18
C ILE A 278 -8.12 10.19 -9.09
N ALA A 279 -7.60 10.19 -7.86
CA ALA A 279 -6.18 9.93 -7.65
C ALA A 279 -5.80 8.54 -8.19
N PRO A 280 -4.70 8.40 -8.96
CA PRO A 280 -4.42 7.19 -9.74
C PRO A 280 -4.40 5.90 -8.90
N ILE A 281 -3.79 5.95 -7.72
CA ILE A 281 -3.68 4.76 -6.87
C ILE A 281 -5.03 4.41 -6.20
N PHE A 282 -5.89 5.38 -5.92
CA PHE A 282 -7.26 5.11 -5.46
C PHE A 282 -8.11 4.52 -6.59
N TYR A 283 -7.96 5.04 -7.80
CA TYR A 283 -8.58 4.50 -9.00
C TYR A 283 -8.25 3.01 -9.15
N ASN A 284 -6.96 2.66 -9.19
CA ASN A 284 -6.51 1.29 -9.31
C ASN A 284 -7.02 0.38 -8.17
N THR A 285 -7.13 0.92 -6.95
CA THR A 285 -7.66 0.15 -5.80
C THR A 285 -9.15 -0.15 -5.96
N MET A 286 -9.90 0.74 -6.57
CA MET A 286 -11.32 0.49 -6.92
C MET A 286 -11.46 -0.54 -8.05
N GLU A 287 -10.58 -0.50 -9.07
CA GLU A 287 -10.49 -1.54 -10.11
C GLU A 287 -10.18 -2.92 -9.51
N ASP A 288 -9.20 -2.99 -8.60
CA ASP A 288 -8.85 -4.25 -7.89
C ASP A 288 -10.06 -4.87 -7.19
N ALA A 289 -10.94 -4.02 -6.67
CA ALA A 289 -12.18 -4.41 -6.01
C ALA A 289 -13.36 -4.63 -6.98
N GLY A 290 -13.16 -4.55 -8.29
CA GLY A 290 -14.18 -4.77 -9.32
C GLY A 290 -15.21 -3.66 -9.43
N ALA A 291 -14.92 -2.46 -8.94
CA ALA A 291 -15.81 -1.31 -9.09
C ALA A 291 -15.73 -0.75 -10.51
N LEU A 292 -16.87 -0.30 -11.04
CA LEU A 292 -16.90 0.54 -12.23
C LEU A 292 -16.44 1.94 -11.81
N VAL A 293 -15.21 2.29 -12.14
CA VAL A 293 -14.58 3.55 -11.76
C VAL A 293 -14.21 4.36 -13.00
N PHE A 294 -14.63 5.63 -13.06
CA PHE A 294 -14.32 6.52 -14.18
C PHE A 294 -14.34 8.00 -13.80
N GLU A 295 -13.64 8.80 -14.59
CA GLU A 295 -13.64 10.26 -14.47
C GLU A 295 -14.65 10.87 -15.45
N ALA A 296 -15.46 11.81 -14.96
CA ALA A 296 -16.46 12.53 -15.72
C ALA A 296 -16.76 13.89 -15.09
N PRO A 297 -17.25 14.89 -15.83
CA PRO A 297 -17.85 16.11 -15.26
C PRO A 297 -18.99 15.74 -14.28
N VAL A 298 -18.91 16.18 -13.03
CA VAL A 298 -19.86 15.78 -11.95
C VAL A 298 -20.68 16.94 -11.39
N GLU A 299 -20.58 18.10 -11.97
CA GLU A 299 -21.20 19.35 -11.49
C GLU A 299 -22.74 19.30 -11.51
N GLN A 300 -23.31 18.51 -12.42
CA GLN A 300 -24.75 18.35 -12.57
C GLN A 300 -25.32 17.14 -11.80
N MET A 301 -24.49 16.48 -10.96
CA MET A 301 -24.91 15.35 -10.15
C MET A 301 -25.03 15.78 -8.69
N GLY A 302 -26.23 15.84 -8.16
CA GLY A 302 -26.54 16.22 -6.79
C GLY A 302 -26.78 15.01 -5.88
N MET A 303 -26.74 15.23 -4.54
CA MET A 303 -27.11 14.21 -3.55
C MET A 303 -28.55 13.74 -3.74
N GLY A 304 -28.75 12.44 -3.95
CA GLY A 304 -30.07 11.83 -4.12
C GLY A 304 -30.62 11.88 -5.54
N ASP A 305 -29.93 12.49 -6.50
CA ASP A 305 -30.33 12.45 -7.89
C ASP A 305 -30.31 11.01 -8.44
N VAL A 306 -31.25 10.70 -9.31
CA VAL A 306 -31.25 9.45 -10.05
C VAL A 306 -30.59 9.67 -11.39
N ILE A 307 -29.58 8.85 -11.68
CA ILE A 307 -28.83 8.88 -12.93
C ILE A 307 -28.92 7.54 -13.66
N ASP A 308 -28.77 7.57 -14.97
CA ASP A 308 -28.65 6.38 -15.83
C ASP A 308 -27.27 6.40 -16.53
N ILE A 309 -26.40 5.47 -16.16
CA ILE A 309 -25.04 5.36 -16.73
C ILE A 309 -25.09 4.42 -17.92
N ARG A 310 -24.76 4.96 -19.11
CA ARG A 310 -24.62 4.27 -20.37
C ARG A 310 -23.16 3.93 -20.62
N VAL A 311 -22.70 2.82 -20.02
CA VAL A 311 -21.27 2.50 -19.94
C VAL A 311 -20.63 2.36 -21.32
N TYR A 312 -21.36 1.73 -22.26
CA TYR A 312 -20.85 1.50 -23.62
C TYR A 312 -20.95 2.74 -24.55
N ASP A 313 -21.80 3.70 -24.18
CA ASP A 313 -21.95 4.97 -24.90
C ASP A 313 -21.08 6.09 -24.29
N GLY A 314 -20.46 5.87 -23.12
CA GLY A 314 -19.67 6.86 -22.39
C GLY A 314 -20.51 8.04 -21.90
N GLN A 315 -21.77 7.81 -21.50
CA GLN A 315 -22.72 8.88 -21.15
C GLN A 315 -23.37 8.64 -19.79
N VAL A 316 -23.65 9.73 -19.07
CA VAL A 316 -24.49 9.74 -17.89
C VAL A 316 -25.71 10.63 -18.17
N LEU A 317 -26.91 10.08 -17.98
CA LEU A 317 -28.18 10.74 -18.22
C LEU A 317 -28.84 11.06 -16.88
N ASN A 318 -29.65 12.14 -16.84
CA ASN A 318 -30.55 12.44 -15.72
C ASN A 318 -31.87 11.61 -15.83
N GLU A 319 -32.74 11.74 -14.85
CA GLU A 319 -34.03 11.03 -14.84
C GLU A 319 -34.95 11.40 -16.03
N ALA A 320 -34.77 12.58 -16.62
CA ALA A 320 -35.48 13.00 -17.82
C ALA A 320 -34.93 12.41 -19.11
N GLY A 321 -33.80 11.70 -19.05
CA GLY A 321 -33.11 11.10 -20.20
C GLY A 321 -32.21 12.09 -20.96
N GLU A 322 -31.84 13.23 -20.35
CA GLU A 322 -30.91 14.20 -20.91
C GLU A 322 -29.49 13.84 -20.51
N VAL A 323 -28.52 13.93 -21.45
CA VAL A 323 -27.11 13.71 -21.18
C VAL A 323 -26.58 14.86 -20.31
N ILE A 324 -26.12 14.53 -19.10
CA ILE A 324 -25.57 15.49 -18.13
C ILE A 324 -24.05 15.40 -18.02
N SER A 325 -23.47 14.31 -18.53
CA SER A 325 -22.01 14.11 -18.51
C SER A 325 -21.61 13.09 -19.57
N GLU A 326 -20.41 13.26 -20.12
CA GLU A 326 -19.76 12.30 -21.03
C GLU A 326 -18.42 11.87 -20.45
N PHE A 327 -18.01 10.62 -20.70
CA PHE A 327 -16.76 10.06 -20.20
C PHE A 327 -16.17 9.04 -21.17
N ASP A 328 -14.85 8.86 -21.07
CA ASP A 328 -14.13 7.75 -21.67
C ASP A 328 -13.55 6.86 -20.57
N LEU A 329 -13.65 5.56 -20.72
CA LEU A 329 -12.93 4.62 -19.85
C LEU A 329 -11.43 4.71 -20.13
N ARG A 330 -10.60 4.61 -19.08
CA ARG A 330 -9.14 4.57 -19.28
C ARG A 330 -8.70 3.37 -20.11
N SER A 331 -9.43 2.27 -20.02
CA SER A 331 -9.24 1.06 -20.79
C SER A 331 -10.55 0.26 -20.82
N ASP A 332 -10.88 -0.31 -21.97
CA ASP A 332 -12.01 -1.25 -22.09
C ASP A 332 -11.82 -2.53 -21.27
N VAL A 333 -10.61 -2.84 -20.83
CA VAL A 333 -10.32 -3.97 -19.94
C VAL A 333 -11.07 -3.85 -18.62
N LEU A 334 -11.36 -2.63 -18.16
CA LEU A 334 -12.18 -2.37 -16.96
C LEU A 334 -13.54 -3.10 -17.04
N LEU A 335 -14.15 -3.22 -18.21
CA LEU A 335 -15.41 -3.96 -18.39
C LEU A 335 -15.25 -5.46 -18.06
N ASP A 336 -14.10 -6.03 -18.41
CA ASP A 336 -13.76 -7.42 -18.09
C ASP A 336 -13.43 -7.56 -16.59
N GLU A 337 -12.75 -6.58 -16.00
CA GLU A 337 -12.43 -6.56 -14.57
C GLU A 337 -13.70 -6.52 -13.73
N VAL A 338 -14.64 -5.64 -14.06
CA VAL A 338 -15.94 -5.59 -13.38
C VAL A 338 -16.69 -6.90 -13.50
N ARG A 339 -16.73 -7.49 -14.73
CA ARG A 339 -17.36 -8.78 -14.97
C ARG A 339 -16.69 -9.92 -14.19
N ALA A 340 -15.37 -9.93 -14.10
CA ALA A 340 -14.60 -10.93 -13.35
C ALA A 340 -14.76 -10.78 -11.83
N GLY A 341 -15.27 -9.63 -11.34
CA GLY A 341 -15.38 -9.29 -9.93
C GLY A 341 -14.07 -8.74 -9.36
N GLY A 342 -13.26 -8.12 -10.22
CA GLY A 342 -12.02 -7.41 -9.89
C GLY A 342 -10.85 -7.78 -10.78
N ARG A 343 -9.88 -6.85 -10.87
CA ARG A 343 -8.67 -7.01 -11.69
C ARG A 343 -7.87 -8.26 -11.30
N ILE A 344 -7.71 -8.51 -10.01
CA ILE A 344 -6.96 -9.69 -9.51
C ILE A 344 -7.62 -10.98 -9.99
N ASN A 345 -8.94 -11.09 -9.87
CA ASN A 345 -9.69 -12.25 -10.35
C ASN A 345 -9.56 -12.43 -11.85
N LEU A 346 -9.59 -11.35 -12.62
CA LEU A 346 -9.40 -11.40 -14.08
C LEU A 346 -8.01 -11.93 -14.45
N ILE A 347 -6.95 -11.45 -13.78
CA ILE A 347 -5.57 -11.87 -14.06
C ILE A 347 -5.39 -13.36 -13.74
N ILE A 348 -5.81 -13.79 -12.55
CA ILE A 348 -5.71 -15.20 -12.13
C ILE A 348 -6.51 -16.09 -13.08
N GLY A 349 -7.74 -15.71 -13.39
CA GLY A 349 -8.62 -16.47 -14.27
C GLY A 349 -8.10 -16.56 -15.71
N ARG A 350 -7.58 -15.46 -16.26
CA ARG A 350 -6.89 -15.48 -17.59
C ARG A 350 -5.68 -16.39 -17.57
N GLY A 351 -4.87 -16.36 -16.51
CA GLY A 351 -3.73 -17.25 -16.33
C GLY A 351 -4.14 -18.72 -16.26
N LEU A 352 -5.21 -19.04 -15.52
CA LEU A 352 -5.77 -20.40 -15.47
C LEU A 352 -6.28 -20.86 -16.84
N THR A 353 -7.01 -20.00 -17.55
CA THR A 353 -7.50 -20.27 -18.91
C THR A 353 -6.35 -20.52 -19.88
N ALA A 354 -5.30 -19.69 -19.86
CA ALA A 354 -4.12 -19.85 -20.71
C ALA A 354 -3.42 -21.18 -20.46
N LYS A 355 -3.16 -21.55 -19.20
CA LYS A 355 -2.57 -22.84 -18.83
C LYS A 355 -3.42 -24.03 -19.29
N ALA A 356 -4.74 -23.94 -19.12
CA ALA A 356 -5.65 -25.01 -19.54
C ALA A 356 -5.66 -25.16 -21.07
N ARG A 357 -5.66 -24.06 -21.83
CA ARG A 357 -5.59 -24.07 -23.29
C ARG A 357 -4.26 -24.64 -23.81
N GLU A 358 -3.14 -24.23 -23.20
CA GLU A 358 -1.81 -24.78 -23.50
C GLU A 358 -1.77 -26.30 -23.26
N ALA A 359 -2.23 -26.75 -22.09
CA ALA A 359 -2.28 -28.18 -21.74
C ALA A 359 -3.15 -29.01 -22.70
N LEU A 360 -4.17 -28.40 -23.31
CA LEU A 360 -5.06 -29.01 -24.30
C LEU A 360 -4.61 -28.80 -25.75
N GLY A 361 -3.48 -28.09 -25.98
CA GLY A 361 -2.98 -27.77 -27.32
C GLY A 361 -3.88 -26.81 -28.11
N LEU A 362 -4.56 -25.89 -27.43
CA LEU A 362 -5.46 -24.88 -28.01
C LEU A 362 -4.73 -23.54 -28.16
N GLU A 363 -5.11 -22.75 -29.15
CA GLU A 363 -4.62 -21.37 -29.29
C GLU A 363 -5.08 -20.46 -28.14
N GLU A 364 -4.43 -19.28 -27.99
CA GLU A 364 -4.83 -18.27 -27.01
C GLU A 364 -6.31 -17.90 -27.12
N SER A 365 -6.95 -17.61 -25.99
CA SER A 365 -8.37 -17.25 -25.98
C SER A 365 -8.60 -15.83 -26.50
N PRO A 366 -9.52 -15.63 -27.47
CA PRO A 366 -9.88 -14.30 -27.96
C PRO A 366 -10.94 -13.60 -27.09
N LEU A 367 -11.39 -14.22 -26.00
CA LEU A 367 -12.53 -13.76 -25.20
C LEU A 367 -12.24 -12.49 -24.38
N PHE A 368 -10.99 -12.30 -23.98
CA PHE A 368 -10.63 -11.20 -23.08
C PHE A 368 -10.20 -9.97 -23.87
N ARG A 369 -10.68 -8.81 -23.43
CA ARG A 369 -10.19 -7.54 -23.94
C ARG A 369 -8.70 -7.39 -23.65
N LYS A 370 -7.98 -6.80 -24.58
CA LYS A 370 -6.56 -6.47 -24.42
C LYS A 370 -6.43 -4.96 -24.31
N PRO A 371 -5.51 -4.46 -23.49
CA PRO A 371 -5.17 -3.04 -23.48
C PRO A 371 -4.72 -2.60 -24.88
N GLU A 372 -4.98 -1.37 -25.24
CA GLU A 372 -4.41 -0.79 -26.46
C GLU A 372 -2.89 -0.80 -26.36
N THR A 373 -2.24 -1.22 -27.40
CA THR A 373 -0.77 -1.14 -27.48
C THR A 373 -0.41 0.21 -28.07
N PRO A 374 0.42 1.03 -27.40
CA PRO A 374 0.86 2.30 -27.93
C PRO A 374 1.55 2.15 -29.29
N ASP A 375 1.45 3.18 -30.11
CA ASP A 375 2.13 3.21 -31.41
C ASP A 375 3.64 3.04 -31.24
N ALA A 376 4.26 2.37 -32.20
CA ALA A 376 5.71 2.22 -32.23
C ALA A 376 6.38 3.59 -32.43
N THR A 377 7.39 3.90 -31.62
CA THR A 377 8.19 5.13 -31.71
C THR A 377 9.68 4.80 -31.78
N ASP A 378 10.45 5.66 -32.47
CA ASP A 378 11.90 5.60 -32.52
C ASP A 378 12.57 6.25 -31.29
N ALA A 379 11.81 6.80 -30.36
CA ALA A 379 12.33 7.36 -29.11
C ALA A 379 13.05 6.30 -28.30
N GLY A 380 14.10 6.70 -27.59
CA GLY A 380 14.79 5.86 -26.60
C GLY A 380 13.94 5.59 -25.38
N PHE A 381 14.39 4.69 -24.54
CA PHE A 381 13.73 4.38 -23.27
C PHE A 381 14.28 5.25 -22.14
N THR A 382 13.39 5.73 -21.27
CA THR A 382 13.79 6.38 -20.01
C THR A 382 14.37 5.35 -19.04
N LEU A 383 15.00 5.80 -17.96
CA LEU A 383 15.56 4.91 -16.94
C LEU A 383 14.47 4.01 -16.32
N ALA A 384 13.33 4.60 -15.97
CA ALA A 384 12.19 3.88 -15.41
C ALA A 384 11.63 2.82 -16.38
N GLN A 385 11.52 3.16 -17.67
CA GLN A 385 11.06 2.22 -18.70
C GLN A 385 11.99 1.02 -18.86
N LYS A 386 13.32 1.23 -18.73
CA LYS A 386 14.31 0.15 -18.75
C LYS A 386 14.27 -0.72 -17.49
N MET A 387 14.10 -0.11 -16.30
CA MET A 387 13.95 -0.86 -15.05
C MET A 387 12.74 -1.80 -15.10
N VAL A 388 11.59 -1.27 -15.52
CA VAL A 388 10.38 -2.07 -15.68
C VAL A 388 10.54 -3.10 -16.79
N GLY A 389 11.18 -2.74 -17.90
CA GLY A 389 11.51 -3.67 -18.99
C GLY A 389 12.35 -4.84 -18.51
N ARG A 390 13.45 -4.57 -17.79
CA ARG A 390 14.30 -5.61 -17.19
C ARG A 390 13.50 -6.56 -16.29
N ALA A 391 12.59 -6.00 -15.46
CA ALA A 391 11.72 -6.79 -14.60
C ALA A 391 10.67 -7.64 -15.36
N CYS A 392 10.39 -7.29 -16.61
CA CYS A 392 9.55 -8.05 -17.55
C CYS A 392 10.35 -8.93 -18.51
N GLY A 393 11.70 -8.93 -18.45
CA GLY A 393 12.56 -9.70 -19.35
C GLY A 393 12.71 -9.12 -20.77
N VAL A 394 12.51 -7.80 -20.93
CA VAL A 394 12.64 -7.03 -22.18
C VAL A 394 13.48 -5.77 -21.97
N ASP A 395 13.94 -5.13 -23.06
CA ASP A 395 14.83 -3.96 -22.97
C ASP A 395 14.17 -2.72 -22.36
N GLY A 396 12.87 -2.55 -22.56
CA GLY A 396 12.10 -1.44 -22.02
C GLY A 396 10.60 -1.57 -22.30
N ILE A 397 9.78 -0.89 -21.50
CA ILE A 397 8.31 -0.85 -21.64
C ILE A 397 7.87 0.57 -21.95
N ARG A 398 7.08 0.76 -22.99
CA ARG A 398 6.54 2.07 -23.39
C ARG A 398 5.38 2.50 -22.47
N PRO A 399 5.20 3.82 -22.22
CA PRO A 399 4.04 4.31 -21.50
C PRO A 399 2.73 3.85 -22.11
N GLY A 400 1.74 3.52 -21.27
CA GLY A 400 0.45 2.98 -21.68
C GLY A 400 0.45 1.48 -21.99
N THR A 401 1.61 0.81 -21.96
CA THR A 401 1.69 -0.64 -22.15
C THR A 401 1.41 -1.37 -20.85
N TYR A 402 0.45 -2.30 -20.88
CA TYR A 402 0.24 -3.24 -19.76
C TYR A 402 1.42 -4.21 -19.64
N CYS A 403 1.89 -4.43 -18.42
CA CYS A 403 2.97 -5.37 -18.10
C CYS A 403 2.83 -5.93 -16.68
N GLU A 404 3.55 -6.99 -16.42
CA GLU A 404 3.61 -7.65 -15.11
C GLU A 404 5.07 -7.79 -14.65
N PRO A 405 5.71 -6.68 -14.22
CA PRO A 405 7.09 -6.73 -13.77
C PRO A 405 7.28 -7.60 -12.52
N LYS A 406 8.41 -8.30 -12.47
CA LYS A 406 8.84 -9.06 -11.29
C LYS A 406 9.04 -8.10 -10.11
N MET A 407 8.41 -8.41 -8.97
CA MET A 407 8.56 -7.69 -7.71
C MET A 407 9.67 -8.32 -6.87
N THR A 408 10.83 -7.67 -6.79
CA THR A 408 11.97 -8.16 -5.99
C THR A 408 11.85 -7.80 -4.53
N THR A 409 11.12 -6.74 -4.19
CA THR A 409 10.96 -6.26 -2.82
C THR A 409 9.53 -5.79 -2.58
N VAL A 410 8.90 -6.34 -1.53
CA VAL A 410 7.52 -6.03 -1.13
C VAL A 410 7.50 -5.56 0.32
N GLY A 411 6.93 -4.38 0.57
CA GLY A 411 6.82 -3.78 1.90
C GLY A 411 5.41 -3.80 2.47
N SER A 412 5.26 -4.26 3.71
CA SER A 412 4.01 -4.20 4.48
C SER A 412 4.27 -3.57 5.85
N GLN A 413 3.37 -2.72 6.32
CA GLN A 413 3.49 -2.06 7.62
C GLN A 413 2.21 -2.27 8.46
N ASP A 414 2.30 -2.02 9.75
CA ASP A 414 1.29 -2.39 10.74
C ASP A 414 -0.11 -1.83 10.53
N THR A 415 -0.27 -0.66 9.90
CA THR A 415 -1.61 -0.09 9.62
C THR A 415 -2.26 -0.66 8.35
N THR A 416 -1.51 -1.38 7.53
CA THR A 416 -2.00 -2.10 6.34
C THR A 416 -1.75 -3.60 6.42
N GLY A 417 -0.85 -4.06 7.27
CA GLY A 417 -0.44 -5.46 7.43
C GLY A 417 -1.59 -6.43 7.73
N PRO A 418 -2.50 -6.12 8.66
CA PRO A 418 -3.67 -6.96 8.88
C PRO A 418 -4.55 -7.11 7.62
N MET A 419 -4.77 -6.03 6.85
CA MET A 419 -5.49 -6.11 5.58
C MET A 419 -4.71 -6.90 4.52
N THR A 420 -3.38 -6.73 4.46
CA THR A 420 -2.52 -7.52 3.56
C THR A 420 -2.56 -8.99 3.93
N ARG A 421 -2.55 -9.33 5.23
CA ARG A 421 -2.74 -10.70 5.71
C ARG A 421 -4.06 -11.28 5.24
N ASP A 422 -5.16 -10.56 5.44
CA ASP A 422 -6.49 -11.01 5.07
C ASP A 422 -6.58 -11.24 3.54
N GLU A 423 -6.03 -10.33 2.73
CA GLU A 423 -5.94 -10.52 1.28
C GLU A 423 -5.03 -11.71 0.88
N LEU A 424 -3.93 -11.96 1.59
CA LEU A 424 -3.08 -13.15 1.38
C LEU A 424 -3.81 -14.44 1.72
N GLN A 425 -4.64 -14.41 2.76
CA GLN A 425 -5.48 -15.55 3.14
C GLN A 425 -6.57 -15.78 2.08
N ASP A 426 -7.23 -14.73 1.60
CA ASP A 426 -8.22 -14.80 0.52
C ASP A 426 -7.59 -15.32 -0.79
N LEU A 427 -6.32 -14.98 -1.08
CA LEU A 427 -5.54 -15.48 -2.21
C LEU A 427 -4.97 -16.90 -2.01
N ALA A 428 -5.31 -17.56 -0.93
CA ALA A 428 -4.79 -18.89 -0.59
C ALA A 428 -3.24 -19.00 -0.55
N CYS A 429 -2.55 -17.91 -0.16
CA CYS A 429 -1.09 -17.82 -0.13
C CYS A 429 -0.51 -18.56 1.08
N LEU A 430 0.23 -19.63 0.83
CA LEU A 430 0.97 -20.40 1.85
C LEU A 430 2.47 -20.11 1.86
N GLY A 431 3.00 -19.39 0.85
CA GLY A 431 4.40 -18.99 0.75
C GLY A 431 4.58 -17.82 -0.18
N PHE A 432 5.58 -16.96 0.07
CA PHE A 432 5.85 -15.81 -0.78
C PHE A 432 6.68 -16.20 -2.00
N SER A 433 6.26 -15.72 -3.19
CA SER A 433 7.01 -15.83 -4.45
C SER A 433 7.87 -14.60 -4.72
N ALA A 434 7.58 -13.46 -4.10
CA ALA A 434 8.46 -12.30 -4.15
C ALA A 434 9.80 -12.61 -3.47
N ASP A 435 10.92 -12.08 -4.02
CA ASP A 435 12.26 -12.40 -3.51
C ASP A 435 12.45 -11.97 -2.05
N LEU A 436 11.82 -10.86 -1.63
CA LEU A 436 11.81 -10.39 -0.24
C LEU A 436 10.49 -9.70 0.07
N THR A 437 9.78 -10.21 1.08
CA THR A 437 8.61 -9.55 1.69
C THR A 437 8.92 -9.17 3.13
N MET A 438 8.74 -7.88 3.47
CA MET A 438 9.03 -7.36 4.82
C MET A 438 7.80 -6.77 5.47
N GLN A 439 7.60 -7.08 6.76
CA GLN A 439 6.61 -6.48 7.64
C GLN A 439 7.27 -5.63 8.72
N SER A 440 6.69 -4.46 9.02
CA SER A 440 7.13 -3.59 10.13
C SER A 440 5.97 -3.13 11.03
N PHE A 441 6.34 -2.49 12.17
CA PHE A 441 5.41 -1.98 13.17
C PHE A 441 5.66 -0.50 13.50
N CYS A 442 5.98 0.30 12.47
CA CYS A 442 6.44 1.67 12.62
C CYS A 442 5.35 2.68 13.04
N HIS A 443 4.06 2.38 12.85
CA HIS A 443 2.97 3.31 13.15
C HIS A 443 2.33 3.07 14.52
N THR A 444 2.46 1.86 15.07
CA THR A 444 1.75 1.45 16.29
C THR A 444 2.66 1.15 17.46
N ALA A 445 4.00 1.20 17.30
CA ALA A 445 4.96 0.85 18.36
C ALA A 445 4.90 1.81 19.54
N ALA A 446 4.79 3.12 19.29
CA ALA A 446 4.62 4.11 20.34
C ALA A 446 3.14 4.22 20.74
N TYR A 447 2.84 4.07 22.02
CA TYR A 447 1.48 4.14 22.58
C TYR A 447 0.46 3.16 21.95
N PRO A 448 0.75 1.84 21.90
CA PRO A 448 -0.10 0.85 21.24
C PRO A 448 -1.44 0.69 21.95
N LYS A 449 -2.51 0.51 21.17
CA LYS A 449 -3.82 0.09 21.66
C LYS A 449 -3.83 -1.45 21.78
N PRO A 450 -4.79 -2.07 22.52
CA PRO A 450 -4.87 -3.53 22.63
C PRO A 450 -4.85 -4.25 21.27
N VAL A 451 -5.60 -3.76 20.28
CA VAL A 451 -5.61 -4.33 18.92
C VAL A 451 -4.24 -4.23 18.21
N ASP A 452 -3.48 -3.18 18.49
CA ASP A 452 -2.12 -3.03 17.95
C ASP A 452 -1.20 -4.10 18.55
N ILE A 453 -1.33 -4.38 19.85
CA ILE A 453 -0.58 -5.44 20.55
C ILE A 453 -0.91 -6.81 19.97
N ASP A 454 -2.18 -7.12 19.74
CA ASP A 454 -2.60 -8.36 19.10
C ASP A 454 -1.99 -8.51 17.70
N THR A 455 -1.97 -7.43 16.92
CA THR A 455 -1.33 -7.38 15.60
C THR A 455 0.18 -7.59 15.70
N GLN A 456 0.84 -6.94 16.65
CA GLN A 456 2.28 -7.06 16.87
C GLN A 456 2.71 -8.47 17.30
N HIS A 457 1.83 -9.25 17.92
CA HIS A 457 2.08 -10.64 18.32
C HIS A 457 1.76 -11.64 17.20
N SER A 458 0.70 -11.44 16.44
CA SER A 458 0.22 -12.42 15.45
C SER A 458 0.84 -12.29 14.07
N LEU A 459 1.09 -11.05 13.63
CA LEU A 459 1.55 -10.79 12.26
C LEU A 459 3.00 -11.26 11.97
N PRO A 460 3.97 -11.19 12.93
CA PRO A 460 5.33 -11.66 12.69
C PRO A 460 5.40 -13.14 12.29
N ASP A 461 4.71 -14.01 13.00
CA ASP A 461 4.72 -15.45 12.71
C ASP A 461 4.03 -15.75 11.38
N PHE A 462 2.94 -15.05 11.07
CA PHE A 462 2.27 -15.15 9.78
C PHE A 462 3.23 -14.86 8.60
N ILE A 463 4.04 -13.81 8.72
CA ILE A 463 5.00 -13.40 7.70
C ILE A 463 6.18 -14.37 7.61
N ARG A 464 6.79 -14.73 8.76
CA ARG A 464 7.95 -15.63 8.81
C ARG A 464 7.64 -17.02 8.28
N ASN A 465 6.48 -17.56 8.65
CA ASN A 465 6.04 -18.88 8.20
C ASN A 465 5.81 -18.96 6.69
N ARG A 466 5.78 -17.82 5.99
CA ARG A 466 5.68 -17.71 4.53
C ARG A 466 6.99 -17.32 3.85
N GLY A 467 8.10 -17.35 4.59
CA GLY A 467 9.43 -17.01 4.06
C GLY A 467 9.73 -15.50 4.05
N GLY A 468 8.98 -14.70 4.81
CA GLY A 468 9.19 -13.25 4.91
C GLY A 468 10.06 -12.82 6.08
N VAL A 469 10.35 -11.53 6.13
CA VAL A 469 11.11 -10.85 7.17
C VAL A 469 10.15 -9.99 7.99
N SER A 470 10.21 -10.09 9.31
CA SER A 470 9.40 -9.25 10.19
C SER A 470 10.29 -8.45 11.14
N LEU A 471 10.17 -7.14 11.08
CA LEU A 471 10.73 -6.25 12.09
C LEU A 471 9.96 -6.39 13.41
N ARG A 472 10.51 -5.84 14.48
CA ARG A 472 9.91 -5.81 15.81
C ARG A 472 9.32 -4.43 16.10
N PRO A 473 8.30 -4.32 16.97
CA PRO A 473 7.84 -3.02 17.45
C PRO A 473 9.02 -2.23 18.07
N GLY A 474 9.18 -0.99 17.62
CA GLY A 474 10.28 -0.13 18.02
C GLY A 474 11.54 -0.20 17.17
N ASP A 475 11.65 -1.12 16.21
CA ASP A 475 12.77 -1.13 15.25
C ASP A 475 12.77 0.09 14.33
N GLY A 476 11.60 0.71 14.15
CA GLY A 476 11.46 1.96 13.42
C GLY A 476 10.74 1.85 12.07
N ILE A 477 11.00 2.82 11.21
CA ILE A 477 10.27 3.05 9.96
C ILE A 477 10.68 2.03 8.89
N ILE A 478 9.68 1.35 8.31
CA ILE A 478 9.91 0.32 7.29
C ILE A 478 10.81 0.80 6.15
N HIS A 479 10.61 2.03 5.67
CA HIS A 479 11.32 2.55 4.50
C HIS A 479 12.82 2.66 4.77
N SER A 480 13.22 3.05 5.97
CA SER A 480 14.61 3.11 6.38
C SER A 480 15.28 1.73 6.46
N TRP A 481 14.51 0.66 6.67
CA TRP A 481 15.00 -0.71 6.62
C TRP A 481 14.97 -1.27 5.20
N LEU A 482 13.85 -1.12 4.46
CA LEU A 482 13.70 -1.64 3.09
C LEU A 482 14.75 -1.09 2.16
N ASN A 483 15.07 0.21 2.25
CA ASN A 483 16.09 0.82 1.40
C ASN A 483 17.47 0.19 1.56
N ARG A 484 17.76 -0.35 2.75
CA ARG A 484 18.98 -1.11 3.01
C ARG A 484 18.97 -2.54 2.44
N MET A 485 17.83 -2.99 1.92
CA MET A 485 17.64 -4.33 1.34
C MET A 485 17.40 -4.33 -0.16
N LEU A 486 17.45 -3.16 -0.80
CA LEU A 486 17.22 -3.05 -2.23
C LEU A 486 18.37 -3.61 -3.05
N LEU A 487 18.04 -4.07 -4.24
CA LEU A 487 18.97 -4.36 -5.32
C LEU A 487 18.88 -3.26 -6.39
N PRO A 488 20.00 -2.86 -6.99
CA PRO A 488 19.98 -1.82 -8.03
C PRO A 488 19.12 -2.21 -9.24
N ASP A 489 18.47 -1.21 -9.82
CA ASP A 489 17.65 -1.34 -11.04
C ASP A 489 16.55 -2.39 -10.97
N THR A 490 16.01 -2.64 -9.77
CA THR A 490 14.91 -3.59 -9.57
C THR A 490 13.59 -2.89 -9.28
N VAL A 491 12.49 -3.62 -9.47
CA VAL A 491 11.14 -3.12 -9.25
C VAL A 491 10.56 -3.72 -7.97
N GLY A 492 9.78 -2.92 -7.24
CA GLY A 492 9.07 -3.39 -6.06
C GLY A 492 7.80 -2.62 -5.77
N THR A 493 7.17 -2.97 -4.66
CA THR A 493 5.91 -2.36 -4.20
C THR A 493 5.79 -2.35 -2.68
N GLY A 494 4.77 -1.68 -2.18
CA GLY A 494 4.40 -1.72 -0.77
C GLY A 494 3.10 -0.99 -0.47
N GLY A 495 2.56 -1.27 0.70
CA GLY A 495 1.26 -0.76 1.15
C GLY A 495 1.26 0.70 1.62
N ASP A 496 2.42 1.35 1.65
CA ASP A 496 2.55 2.77 1.99
C ASP A 496 2.96 3.58 0.75
N SER A 497 2.42 4.80 0.61
CA SER A 497 2.78 5.70 -0.50
C SER A 497 4.24 6.11 -0.50
N HIS A 498 4.90 6.07 0.66
CA HIS A 498 6.31 6.36 0.84
C HIS A 498 7.21 5.13 0.63
N THR A 499 6.67 4.02 0.14
CA THR A 499 7.49 2.93 -0.38
C THR A 499 8.12 3.41 -1.69
N ARG A 500 9.29 4.05 -1.60
CA ARG A 500 10.04 4.62 -2.73
C ARG A 500 11.45 4.06 -2.71
N PHE A 501 11.93 3.62 -3.86
CA PHE A 501 13.20 2.90 -3.98
C PHE A 501 14.22 3.71 -4.78
N PRO A 502 15.15 4.40 -4.11
CA PRO A 502 16.13 5.25 -4.80
C PRO A 502 17.14 4.46 -5.66
N LEU A 503 17.42 3.18 -5.34
CA LEU A 503 18.32 2.33 -6.12
C LEU A 503 17.63 1.63 -7.30
N GLY A 504 16.32 1.64 -7.33
CA GLY A 504 15.48 1.01 -8.33
C GLY A 504 14.23 1.84 -8.53
N ILE A 505 13.11 1.19 -8.67
CA ILE A 505 11.79 1.85 -8.75
C ILE A 505 10.74 1.05 -7.98
N SER A 506 9.78 1.74 -7.38
CA SER A 506 8.64 1.09 -6.74
C SER A 506 7.35 1.77 -7.14
N PHE A 507 6.30 0.97 -7.19
CA PHE A 507 4.92 1.39 -7.46
C PHE A 507 4.05 1.03 -6.25
N PRO A 508 3.87 1.96 -5.29
CA PRO A 508 3.02 1.72 -4.13
C PRO A 508 1.59 1.38 -4.53
N ALA A 509 1.00 0.41 -3.84
CA ALA A 509 -0.31 -0.14 -4.17
C ALA A 509 -1.19 -0.34 -2.94
N GLY A 510 -2.47 -0.65 -3.16
CA GLY A 510 -3.38 -1.11 -2.11
C GLY A 510 -3.00 -2.51 -1.60
N SER A 511 -3.49 -2.87 -0.40
CA SER A 511 -3.17 -4.17 0.24
C SER A 511 -3.45 -5.38 -0.65
N GLY A 512 -4.45 -5.33 -1.52
CA GLY A 512 -4.79 -6.40 -2.48
C GLY A 512 -3.67 -6.67 -3.48
N LEU A 513 -3.16 -5.62 -4.15
CA LEU A 513 -2.03 -5.74 -5.09
C LEU A 513 -0.71 -6.05 -4.36
N VAL A 514 -0.51 -5.52 -3.16
CA VAL A 514 0.67 -5.86 -2.34
C VAL A 514 0.64 -7.34 -1.97
N ALA A 515 -0.52 -7.87 -1.57
CA ALA A 515 -0.71 -9.30 -1.30
C ALA A 515 -0.50 -10.14 -2.57
N PHE A 516 -1.05 -9.71 -3.70
CA PHE A 516 -0.85 -10.36 -4.99
C PHE A 516 0.63 -10.40 -5.37
N ALA A 517 1.34 -9.28 -5.23
CA ALA A 517 2.78 -9.19 -5.51
C ALA A 517 3.61 -10.12 -4.59
N ALA A 518 3.28 -10.18 -3.31
CA ALA A 518 3.96 -11.09 -2.38
C ALA A 518 3.69 -12.56 -2.72
N ALA A 519 2.44 -12.91 -3.05
CA ALA A 519 2.02 -14.28 -3.35
C ALA A 519 2.54 -14.78 -4.70
N THR A 520 2.56 -13.94 -5.74
CA THR A 520 2.86 -14.34 -7.13
C THR A 520 4.24 -13.90 -7.62
N GLY A 521 4.87 -12.95 -6.95
CA GLY A 521 6.17 -12.39 -7.34
C GLY A 521 6.07 -11.36 -8.49
N VAL A 522 4.88 -11.03 -8.97
CA VAL A 522 4.65 -10.03 -10.03
C VAL A 522 3.51 -9.07 -9.65
N MET A 523 3.44 -7.92 -10.29
CA MET A 523 2.34 -6.98 -10.08
C MET A 523 1.89 -6.38 -11.43
N PRO A 524 0.57 -6.34 -11.72
CA PRO A 524 0.06 -5.69 -12.92
C PRO A 524 0.32 -4.18 -12.88
N LEU A 525 0.75 -3.65 -13.99
CA LEU A 525 1.10 -2.24 -14.15
C LEU A 525 0.83 -1.79 -15.58
N ASP A 526 0.14 -0.67 -15.75
CA ASP A 526 0.19 0.11 -16.97
C ASP A 526 1.36 1.08 -16.87
N MET A 527 2.37 0.94 -17.74
CA MET A 527 3.60 1.73 -17.64
C MET A 527 3.29 3.21 -17.72
N PRO A 528 3.61 4.01 -16.68
CA PRO A 528 3.37 5.45 -16.71
C PRO A 528 4.38 6.18 -17.60
N GLU A 529 4.00 7.41 -18.04
CA GLU A 529 4.98 8.37 -18.55
C GLU A 529 5.94 8.80 -17.45
N SER A 530 7.09 9.37 -17.83
CA SER A 530 8.06 9.94 -16.89
C SER A 530 8.14 11.47 -17.00
N VAL A 531 8.38 12.12 -15.87
CA VAL A 531 8.81 13.52 -15.76
C VAL A 531 10.25 13.52 -15.27
N LEU A 532 11.12 14.23 -15.95
CA LEU A 532 12.52 14.38 -15.58
C LEU A 532 12.74 15.66 -14.79
N VAL A 533 13.38 15.56 -13.63
CA VAL A 533 13.95 16.68 -12.89
C VAL A 533 15.48 16.58 -12.99
N ARG A 534 16.08 17.61 -13.55
CA ARG A 534 17.54 17.68 -13.74
C ARG A 534 18.13 18.80 -12.90
N PHE A 535 18.95 18.43 -11.92
CA PHE A 535 19.74 19.40 -11.15
C PHE A 535 21.07 19.71 -11.85
N LYS A 536 21.50 20.97 -11.74
CA LYS A 536 22.77 21.45 -12.31
C LYS A 536 23.48 22.36 -11.29
N GLY A 537 24.81 22.44 -11.41
CA GLY A 537 25.60 23.29 -10.55
C GLY A 537 25.84 22.75 -9.14
N ASP A 538 26.31 23.60 -8.24
CA ASP A 538 26.68 23.26 -6.88
C ASP A 538 25.72 23.87 -5.85
N MET A 539 25.50 23.14 -4.76
CA MET A 539 24.67 23.63 -3.64
C MET A 539 25.27 24.90 -3.03
N GLN A 540 24.39 25.85 -2.71
CA GLN A 540 24.76 27.10 -2.08
C GLN A 540 24.88 26.95 -0.55
N PRO A 541 25.70 27.79 0.13
CA PRO A 541 25.83 27.77 1.58
C PRO A 541 24.47 27.85 2.30
N GLY A 542 24.30 27.01 3.34
CA GLY A 542 23.07 26.94 4.10
C GLY A 542 21.88 26.26 3.40
N VAL A 543 21.97 25.92 2.13
CA VAL A 543 20.98 25.13 1.41
C VAL A 543 21.17 23.65 1.75
N THR A 544 20.08 22.96 2.06
CA THR A 544 20.07 21.56 2.44
C THR A 544 19.40 20.71 1.38
N LEU A 545 19.53 19.39 1.49
CA LEU A 545 18.83 18.48 0.59
C LEU A 545 17.30 18.65 0.66
N ARG A 546 16.74 18.98 1.85
CA ARG A 546 15.31 19.27 2.00
C ARG A 546 14.86 20.47 1.15
N ASP A 547 15.71 21.45 0.97
CA ASP A 547 15.40 22.60 0.11
C ASP A 547 15.34 22.16 -1.37
N LEU A 548 16.15 21.19 -1.79
CA LEU A 548 16.06 20.59 -3.12
C LEU A 548 14.76 19.81 -3.30
N VAL A 549 14.32 19.09 -2.27
CA VAL A 549 13.00 18.42 -2.25
C VAL A 549 11.87 19.43 -2.51
N HIS A 550 11.93 20.56 -1.84
CA HIS A 550 10.91 21.61 -1.98
C HIS A 550 11.11 22.48 -3.25
N ALA A 551 12.31 22.52 -3.81
CA ALA A 551 12.57 23.18 -5.09
C ALA A 551 11.80 22.52 -6.25
N ILE A 552 11.59 21.21 -6.22
CA ILE A 552 10.85 20.50 -7.27
C ILE A 552 9.44 21.08 -7.46
N PRO A 553 8.56 21.15 -6.45
CA PRO A 553 7.25 21.81 -6.59
C PRO A 553 7.38 23.32 -6.83
N TYR A 554 8.36 24.00 -6.24
CA TYR A 554 8.56 25.42 -6.41
C TYR A 554 8.80 25.79 -7.88
N TYR A 555 9.72 25.11 -8.56
CA TYR A 555 9.99 25.33 -9.98
C TYR A 555 8.84 24.86 -10.88
N ALA A 556 8.21 23.73 -10.56
CA ALA A 556 7.04 23.25 -11.28
C ALA A 556 5.87 24.26 -11.25
N ILE A 557 5.70 25.00 -10.14
CA ILE A 557 4.71 26.08 -10.04
C ILE A 557 5.10 27.24 -10.93
N GLN A 558 6.36 27.67 -10.91
CA GLN A 558 6.84 28.76 -11.76
C GLN A 558 6.69 28.47 -13.26
N GLU A 559 6.86 27.22 -13.66
CA GLU A 559 6.67 26.78 -15.04
C GLU A 559 5.19 26.51 -15.41
N GLY A 560 4.26 26.69 -14.46
CA GLY A 560 2.82 26.46 -14.67
C GLY A 560 2.43 24.99 -14.83
N LEU A 561 3.29 24.06 -14.41
CA LEU A 561 3.11 22.59 -14.43
C LEU A 561 2.42 22.08 -13.18
N LEU A 562 2.45 22.82 -12.09
CA LEU A 562 1.79 22.53 -10.81
C LEU A 562 1.03 23.77 -10.33
N THR A 563 -0.14 23.57 -9.71
CA THR A 563 -0.90 24.65 -9.05
C THR A 563 -1.20 24.29 -7.61
N VAL A 564 -1.20 25.28 -6.73
CA VAL A 564 -1.63 25.11 -5.32
C VAL A 564 -3.15 25.12 -5.22
N GLU A 565 -3.83 25.94 -6.05
CA GLU A 565 -5.28 26.01 -6.08
C GLU A 565 -5.91 24.64 -6.39
N LYS A 566 -6.92 24.28 -5.62
CA LYS A 566 -7.59 22.97 -5.75
C LYS A 566 -8.57 22.91 -6.94
N LYS A 567 -9.19 24.05 -7.27
CA LYS A 567 -10.09 24.12 -8.42
C LYS A 567 -9.27 24.19 -9.72
N GLY A 568 -9.49 23.21 -10.61
CA GLY A 568 -8.72 23.13 -11.87
C GLY A 568 -7.23 22.81 -11.65
N LYS A 569 -6.90 22.07 -10.58
CA LYS A 569 -5.53 21.73 -10.19
C LYS A 569 -4.78 21.09 -11.35
N LYS A 570 -3.64 21.68 -11.70
CA LYS A 570 -2.61 21.05 -12.55
C LYS A 570 -1.61 20.34 -11.66
N ASN A 571 -1.18 19.15 -12.06
CA ASN A 571 -0.11 18.41 -11.42
C ASN A 571 0.55 17.49 -12.45
N ILE A 572 1.67 17.93 -13.00
CA ILE A 572 2.41 17.17 -14.01
C ILE A 572 2.92 15.83 -13.50
N PHE A 573 3.16 15.71 -12.20
CA PHE A 573 3.69 14.51 -11.59
C PHE A 573 2.62 13.41 -11.36
N SER A 574 1.34 13.81 -11.30
CA SER A 574 0.26 12.91 -10.94
C SER A 574 0.16 11.73 -11.90
N GLY A 575 0.30 10.51 -11.37
CA GLY A 575 0.25 9.27 -12.15
C GLY A 575 1.47 9.01 -13.03
N ARG A 576 2.52 9.84 -12.98
CA ARG A 576 3.77 9.70 -13.73
C ARG A 576 4.91 9.25 -12.83
N VAL A 577 5.95 8.70 -13.42
CA VAL A 577 7.20 8.43 -12.72
C VAL A 577 8.03 9.72 -12.65
N LEU A 578 8.53 10.04 -11.48
CA LEU A 578 9.52 11.10 -11.30
C LEU A 578 10.93 10.51 -11.45
N GLU A 579 11.66 10.94 -12.46
CA GLU A 579 13.08 10.59 -12.65
C GLU A 579 13.94 11.79 -12.28
N ILE A 580 15.00 11.56 -11.48
CA ILE A 580 15.89 12.61 -10.96
C ILE A 580 17.32 12.31 -11.36
N GLU A 581 18.04 13.32 -11.90
CA GLU A 581 19.45 13.23 -12.26
C GLU A 581 20.21 14.51 -11.93
N GLY A 582 21.53 14.45 -12.01
CA GLY A 582 22.45 15.56 -11.71
C GLY A 582 22.90 15.62 -10.25
N LEU A 583 22.66 14.56 -9.47
CA LEU A 583 23.03 14.43 -8.06
C LEU A 583 23.64 13.04 -7.77
N GLU A 584 24.45 12.52 -8.67
CA GLU A 584 24.94 11.13 -8.67
C GLU A 584 25.77 10.75 -7.46
N ASP A 585 26.38 11.73 -6.77
CA ASP A 585 27.25 11.53 -5.60
C ASP A 585 26.50 11.62 -4.24
N LEU A 586 25.18 11.80 -4.25
CA LEU A 586 24.38 11.70 -3.01
C LEU A 586 24.54 10.33 -2.38
N THR A 587 24.56 10.27 -1.04
CA THR A 587 24.39 8.98 -0.36
C THR A 587 23.00 8.42 -0.67
N VAL A 588 22.83 7.09 -0.62
CA VAL A 588 21.55 6.46 -0.89
C VAL A 588 20.47 6.94 0.10
N GLU A 589 20.83 7.22 1.36
CA GLU A 589 19.91 7.76 2.36
C GLU A 589 19.45 9.19 2.02
N GLN A 590 20.31 10.00 1.43
CA GLN A 590 19.94 11.32 0.90
C GLN A 590 19.07 11.19 -0.36
N ALA A 591 19.40 10.30 -1.27
CA ALA A 591 18.58 10.01 -2.44
C ALA A 591 17.18 9.53 -2.05
N PHE A 592 17.06 8.77 -0.96
CA PHE A 592 15.76 8.36 -0.45
C PHE A 592 14.87 9.54 -0.05
N GLU A 593 15.42 10.59 0.54
CA GLU A 593 14.64 11.80 0.90
C GLU A 593 13.98 12.43 -0.34
N LEU A 594 14.72 12.54 -1.46
CA LEU A 594 14.19 13.03 -2.73
C LEU A 594 13.11 12.09 -3.32
N SER A 595 13.38 10.78 -3.32
CA SER A 595 12.43 9.82 -3.89
C SER A 595 11.15 9.71 -3.06
N ASP A 596 11.27 9.77 -1.73
CA ASP A 596 10.15 9.65 -0.79
C ASP A 596 9.14 10.80 -0.98
N ALA A 597 9.63 12.02 -1.13
CA ALA A 597 8.81 13.21 -1.34
C ALA A 597 7.93 13.15 -2.61
N SER A 598 8.28 12.32 -3.59
CA SER A 598 7.48 12.12 -4.80
C SER A 598 6.06 11.61 -4.49
N ALA A 599 5.87 10.96 -3.34
CA ALA A 599 4.57 10.53 -2.85
C ALA A 599 3.58 11.70 -2.67
N GLU A 600 4.07 12.87 -2.26
CA GLU A 600 3.25 14.05 -2.04
C GLU A 600 2.81 14.73 -3.35
N ARG A 601 3.50 14.44 -4.44
CA ARG A 601 3.15 14.89 -5.80
C ARG A 601 2.19 13.93 -6.50
N SER A 602 1.71 12.89 -5.81
CA SER A 602 0.91 11.80 -6.41
C SER A 602 1.62 11.09 -7.58
N ALA A 603 2.95 11.08 -7.58
CA ALA A 603 3.73 10.33 -8.57
C ALA A 603 3.46 8.83 -8.44
N ALA A 604 3.42 8.13 -9.57
CA ALA A 604 3.24 6.67 -9.61
C ALA A 604 4.46 5.95 -9.03
N GLY A 605 5.66 6.46 -9.32
CA GLY A 605 6.93 5.94 -8.84
C GLY A 605 7.98 7.04 -8.86
N CYS A 606 9.19 6.71 -8.37
CA CYS A 606 10.35 7.60 -8.46
C CYS A 606 11.63 6.78 -8.59
N THR A 607 12.55 7.24 -9.37
CA THR A 607 13.91 6.69 -9.44
C THR A 607 14.93 7.82 -9.53
N ILE A 608 16.14 7.58 -9.04
CA ILE A 608 17.22 8.57 -8.99
C ILE A 608 18.47 7.96 -9.61
N LYS A 609 19.12 8.71 -10.49
CA LYS A 609 20.40 8.33 -11.06
C LYS A 609 21.53 8.55 -10.04
N LEU A 610 22.16 7.47 -9.61
CA LEU A 610 23.30 7.48 -8.68
C LEU A 610 24.53 6.84 -9.31
N SER A 611 25.72 7.11 -8.74
CA SER A 611 26.98 6.51 -9.18
C SER A 611 27.14 5.07 -8.66
N GLU A 612 27.83 4.22 -9.45
CA GLU A 612 28.15 2.85 -9.03
C GLU A 612 28.95 2.80 -7.72
N SER A 613 29.82 3.79 -7.49
CA SER A 613 30.62 3.87 -6.26
C SER A 613 29.75 4.10 -5.03
N THR A 614 28.78 5.02 -5.11
CA THR A 614 27.84 5.29 -4.03
C THR A 614 27.01 4.05 -3.70
N ILE A 615 26.44 3.42 -4.72
CA ILE A 615 25.64 2.20 -4.55
C ILE A 615 26.49 1.04 -4.02
N GLY A 616 27.67 0.83 -4.56
CA GLY A 616 28.58 -0.24 -4.13
C GLY A 616 29.00 -0.13 -2.67
N ASN A 617 29.31 1.09 -2.19
CA ASN A 617 29.63 1.33 -0.78
C ASN A 617 28.42 1.00 0.12
N TYR A 618 27.23 1.41 -0.29
CA TYR A 618 26.01 1.16 0.46
C TYR A 618 25.66 -0.33 0.52
N LEU A 619 25.79 -1.07 -0.58
CA LEU A 619 25.54 -2.51 -0.60
C LEU A 619 26.51 -3.28 0.29
N ARG A 620 27.83 -2.93 0.29
CA ARG A 620 28.81 -3.56 1.21
C ARG A 620 28.40 -3.41 2.66
N SER A 621 28.02 -2.21 3.06
CA SER A 621 27.50 -1.94 4.40
C SER A 621 26.24 -2.80 4.70
N ASN A 622 25.33 -2.90 3.74
CA ASN A 622 24.05 -3.61 3.93
C ASN A 622 24.20 -5.13 3.98
N VAL A 623 25.20 -5.72 3.31
CA VAL A 623 25.56 -7.14 3.48
C VAL A 623 25.83 -7.47 4.95
N VAL A 624 26.56 -6.61 5.65
CA VAL A 624 26.84 -6.78 7.08
C VAL A 624 25.56 -6.66 7.90
N LEU A 625 24.70 -5.68 7.60
CA LEU A 625 23.40 -5.52 8.27
C LEU A 625 22.51 -6.77 8.10
N LEU A 626 22.34 -7.27 6.87
CA LEU A 626 21.46 -8.39 6.62
C LEU A 626 21.95 -9.67 7.33
N ARG A 627 23.26 -9.93 7.33
CA ARG A 627 23.83 -11.04 8.11
C ARG A 627 23.65 -10.86 9.62
N SER A 628 23.76 -9.64 10.14
CA SER A 628 23.45 -9.37 11.54
C SER A 628 21.97 -9.62 11.87
N MET A 629 21.05 -9.33 10.94
CA MET A 629 19.62 -9.65 11.09
C MET A 629 19.34 -11.15 11.12
N ILE A 630 20.11 -11.97 10.38
CA ILE A 630 20.04 -13.43 10.46
C ILE A 630 20.41 -13.88 11.89
N ALA A 631 21.50 -13.37 12.45
CA ALA A 631 21.94 -13.70 13.80
C ALA A 631 20.90 -13.31 14.87
N GLU A 632 20.23 -12.17 14.66
CA GLU A 632 19.20 -11.67 15.57
C GLU A 632 17.80 -12.31 15.36
N GLY A 633 17.62 -13.16 14.34
CA GLY A 633 16.37 -13.90 14.09
C GLY A 633 15.20 -13.05 13.59
N TYR A 634 15.45 -12.10 12.69
CA TYR A 634 14.42 -11.21 12.13
C TYR A 634 13.45 -11.88 11.15
N GLY A 635 13.78 -13.01 10.59
CA GLY A 635 12.90 -13.70 9.66
C GLY A 635 13.49 -14.97 9.08
N ASP A 636 13.07 -15.33 7.88
CA ASP A 636 13.65 -16.44 7.15
C ASP A 636 15.12 -16.14 6.77
N ALA A 637 16.04 -16.84 7.43
CA ALA A 637 17.46 -16.72 7.19
C ALA A 637 17.86 -17.04 5.74
N ARG A 638 17.14 -17.97 5.08
CA ARG A 638 17.36 -18.31 3.65
C ARG A 638 17.04 -17.12 2.75
N THR A 639 15.94 -16.44 3.01
CA THR A 639 15.54 -15.24 2.26
C THR A 639 16.55 -14.10 2.44
N LEU A 640 17.00 -13.84 3.66
CA LEU A 640 18.01 -12.82 3.92
C LEU A 640 19.36 -13.17 3.27
N GLU A 641 19.84 -14.41 3.38
CA GLU A 641 21.10 -14.84 2.78
C GLU A 641 21.04 -14.84 1.24
N ARG A 642 19.90 -15.23 0.65
CA ARG A 642 19.67 -15.08 -0.80
C ARG A 642 19.82 -13.62 -1.23
N ARG A 643 19.26 -12.69 -0.48
CA ARG A 643 19.41 -11.25 -0.74
C ARG A 643 20.86 -10.78 -0.62
N VAL A 644 21.59 -11.26 0.41
CA VAL A 644 23.03 -10.98 0.57
C VAL A 644 23.82 -11.44 -0.65
N ARG A 645 23.61 -12.67 -1.10
CA ARG A 645 24.29 -13.21 -2.28
C ARG A 645 24.01 -12.41 -3.54
N ASN A 646 22.77 -11.95 -3.72
CA ASN A 646 22.43 -11.09 -4.86
C ASN A 646 23.17 -9.73 -4.79
N MET A 647 23.34 -9.17 -3.60
CA MET A 647 24.16 -7.95 -3.41
C MET A 647 25.64 -8.22 -3.70
N GLU A 648 26.18 -9.31 -3.19
CA GLU A 648 27.59 -9.72 -3.44
C GLU A 648 27.83 -9.98 -4.93
N THR A 649 26.91 -10.66 -5.63
CA THR A 649 27.00 -10.88 -7.08
C THR A 649 27.01 -9.56 -7.86
N TRP A 650 26.16 -8.60 -7.48
CA TRP A 650 26.19 -7.28 -8.12
C TRP A 650 27.50 -6.55 -7.85
N LEU A 651 28.05 -6.67 -6.63
CA LEU A 651 29.33 -6.06 -6.26
C LEU A 651 30.56 -6.64 -7.01
N GLU A 652 30.46 -7.89 -7.49
CA GLU A 652 31.51 -8.51 -8.33
C GLU A 652 31.54 -7.89 -9.72
N THR A 653 30.40 -7.49 -10.26
CA THR A 653 30.28 -6.91 -11.61
C THR A 653 29.24 -5.80 -11.60
N PRO A 654 29.58 -4.62 -11.05
CA PRO A 654 28.65 -3.49 -10.99
C PRO A 654 28.23 -3.05 -12.39
N GLU A 655 26.93 -2.92 -12.58
CA GLU A 655 26.34 -2.39 -13.81
C GLU A 655 25.03 -1.68 -13.46
N LEU A 656 24.84 -0.46 -14.00
CA LEU A 656 23.63 0.32 -13.83
C LEU A 656 22.99 0.64 -15.18
N LEU A 657 21.67 0.58 -15.21
CA LEU A 657 20.90 1.05 -16.36
C LEU A 657 21.05 2.56 -16.54
N GLN A 658 21.01 2.99 -17.78
CA GLN A 658 21.05 4.39 -18.17
C GLN A 658 19.88 4.67 -19.12
N ALA A 659 19.26 5.85 -19.02
CA ALA A 659 18.33 6.31 -20.03
C ALA A 659 19.01 6.45 -21.40
N ASP A 660 18.27 6.23 -22.48
CA ASP A 660 18.79 6.49 -23.82
C ASP A 660 18.89 7.99 -24.06
N GLU A 661 19.85 8.43 -24.90
CA GLU A 661 20.10 9.84 -25.18
C GLU A 661 18.87 10.56 -25.82
N ASN A 662 18.05 9.80 -26.57
CA ASN A 662 16.84 10.29 -27.22
C ASN A 662 15.57 9.84 -26.48
N ALA A 663 15.65 9.57 -25.17
CA ALA A 663 14.45 9.28 -24.36
C ALA A 663 13.54 10.50 -24.28
N GLU A 664 12.22 10.26 -24.36
CA GLU A 664 11.20 11.30 -24.29
C GLU A 664 10.52 11.29 -22.92
N TYR A 665 10.26 12.49 -22.41
CA TYR A 665 9.62 12.75 -21.12
C TYR A 665 8.38 13.63 -21.30
N ALA A 666 7.37 13.45 -20.46
CA ALA A 666 6.16 14.27 -20.44
C ALA A 666 6.47 15.75 -20.10
N ALA A 667 7.50 15.98 -19.31
CA ALA A 667 8.11 17.27 -19.03
C ALA A 667 9.54 17.10 -18.54
N VAL A 668 10.37 18.12 -18.73
CA VAL A 668 11.73 18.23 -18.18
C VAL A 668 11.80 19.52 -17.38
N ILE A 669 12.09 19.43 -16.09
CA ILE A 669 12.26 20.57 -15.19
C ILE A 669 13.76 20.66 -14.85
N GLU A 670 14.38 21.75 -15.27
CA GLU A 670 15.79 21.99 -14.98
C GLU A 670 15.93 22.97 -13.80
N ILE A 671 16.70 22.57 -12.79
CA ILE A 671 16.92 23.36 -11.57
C ILE A 671 18.42 23.63 -11.44
N ASP A 672 18.80 24.91 -11.52
CA ASP A 672 20.16 25.34 -11.22
C ASP A 672 20.30 25.58 -9.70
N LEU A 673 21.16 24.81 -9.06
CA LEU A 673 21.40 24.91 -7.63
C LEU A 673 21.98 26.28 -7.24
N ALA A 674 22.62 26.99 -8.16
CA ALA A 674 23.10 28.33 -7.93
C ALA A 674 21.99 29.38 -7.75
N ASP A 675 20.75 29.08 -8.19
CA ASP A 675 19.59 29.96 -8.03
C ASP A 675 18.88 29.76 -6.69
N ILE A 676 19.14 28.66 -5.98
CA ILE A 676 18.58 28.39 -4.64
C ILE A 676 19.51 29.04 -3.59
N LYS A 677 19.16 30.22 -3.13
CA LYS A 677 20.00 31.04 -2.22
C LYS A 677 19.55 31.09 -0.77
N GLU A 678 18.41 30.55 -0.49
CA GLU A 678 17.79 30.47 0.83
C GLU A 678 16.92 29.22 0.95
N PRO A 679 16.59 28.76 2.18
CA PRO A 679 15.69 27.63 2.38
C PRO A 679 14.34 27.80 1.69
N ILE A 680 13.80 26.69 1.19
CA ILE A 680 12.47 26.60 0.63
C ILE A 680 11.61 25.76 1.59
N VAL A 681 10.46 26.30 1.99
CA VAL A 681 9.51 25.63 2.90
C VAL A 681 8.20 25.32 2.18
N CYS A 682 7.46 24.30 2.63
CA CYS A 682 6.06 24.16 2.22
C CYS A 682 5.16 24.79 3.29
N ALA A 683 4.34 25.76 2.87
CA ALA A 683 3.46 26.52 3.75
C ALA A 683 2.34 25.63 4.34
N PRO A 684 1.66 26.05 5.42
CA PRO A 684 0.68 25.24 6.10
C PRO A 684 -0.44 24.72 5.22
N ASN A 685 -0.79 23.46 5.48
CA ASN A 685 -1.92 22.71 4.95
C ASN A 685 -1.80 22.24 3.50
N ASP A 686 -0.67 22.47 2.82
CA ASP A 686 -0.44 21.96 1.48
C ASP A 686 1.06 21.65 1.23
N PRO A 687 1.46 20.39 0.94
CA PRO A 687 2.85 20.07 0.63
C PRO A 687 3.33 20.60 -0.73
N ASP A 688 2.42 21.11 -1.58
CA ASP A 688 2.74 21.76 -2.86
C ASP A 688 2.94 23.28 -2.72
N ASP A 689 2.51 23.92 -1.61
CA ASP A 689 2.66 25.37 -1.41
C ASP A 689 4.10 25.73 -1.00
N ALA A 690 5.01 25.54 -1.94
CA ALA A 690 6.43 25.82 -1.74
C ALA A 690 6.71 27.34 -1.83
N ARG A 691 7.39 27.87 -0.80
CA ARG A 691 7.72 29.30 -0.64
C ARG A 691 9.16 29.46 -0.17
N LEU A 692 9.75 30.61 -0.49
CA LEU A 692 11.05 31.01 0.04
C LEU A 692 10.94 31.32 1.53
N LEU A 693 12.02 31.12 2.29
CA LEU A 693 12.07 31.45 3.71
C LEU A 693 11.77 32.96 3.95
N SER A 694 12.26 33.83 3.06
CA SER A 694 12.00 35.27 3.12
C SER A 694 10.51 35.64 3.06
N ASP A 695 9.66 34.82 2.41
CA ASP A 695 8.22 35.07 2.30
C ASP A 695 7.46 34.78 3.61
N VAL A 696 8.02 33.95 4.50
CA VAL A 696 7.38 33.49 5.74
C VAL A 696 8.17 33.85 7.01
N ALA A 697 9.26 34.59 6.87
CA ALA A 697 10.11 34.98 7.98
C ALA A 697 9.35 35.80 9.04
N GLY A 698 9.55 35.47 10.32
CA GLY A 698 8.90 36.13 11.46
C GLY A 698 7.65 35.43 11.97
N ASP A 699 7.11 34.44 11.29
CA ASP A 699 5.98 33.67 11.78
C ASP A 699 6.35 32.97 13.10
N GLU A 700 5.48 33.12 14.12
CA GLU A 700 5.66 32.47 15.41
C GLU A 700 5.69 30.94 15.30
N VAL A 701 6.59 30.30 16.05
CA VAL A 701 6.72 28.83 16.09
C VAL A 701 6.48 28.35 17.52
N ASN A 702 5.46 27.51 17.70
CA ASN A 702 5.09 26.96 19.00
C ASN A 702 5.71 25.58 19.24
N GLU A 703 5.75 24.74 18.20
CA GLU A 703 6.30 23.39 18.31
C GLU A 703 7.20 23.06 17.10
N VAL A 704 8.12 22.13 17.32
CA VAL A 704 9.02 21.61 16.28
C VAL A 704 9.03 20.09 16.34
N PHE A 705 8.95 19.45 15.17
CA PHE A 705 9.06 18.01 15.04
C PHE A 705 10.20 17.63 14.10
N ILE A 706 11.20 16.91 14.60
CA ILE A 706 12.28 16.29 13.82
C ILE A 706 12.06 14.78 13.81
N GLY A 707 11.72 14.22 12.69
CA GLY A 707 11.45 12.81 12.48
C GLY A 707 10.63 12.60 11.22
N SER A 708 10.61 11.44 10.69
CA SER A 708 9.80 10.90 9.58
C SER A 708 10.63 9.92 8.74
N CYS A 709 10.02 9.27 7.73
CA CYS A 709 10.76 8.48 6.75
C CYS A 709 11.78 9.28 5.94
N MET A 710 11.54 10.57 5.72
CA MET A 710 12.45 11.49 5.02
C MET A 710 13.64 11.94 5.88
N THR A 711 13.77 11.51 7.13
CA THR A 711 14.92 11.84 7.96
C THR A 711 15.90 10.68 8.05
N ASN A 712 17.17 10.98 7.98
CA ASN A 712 18.27 10.06 8.27
C ASN A 712 19.09 10.58 9.46
N ILE A 713 20.09 9.83 9.91
CA ILE A 713 20.91 10.18 11.08
C ILE A 713 21.55 11.57 10.95
N GLY A 714 21.87 12.01 9.74
CA GLY A 714 22.48 13.32 9.47
C GLY A 714 21.63 14.49 9.94
N HIS A 715 20.31 14.42 9.75
CA HIS A 715 19.37 15.46 10.20
C HIS A 715 19.39 15.65 11.73
N PHE A 716 19.50 14.55 12.46
CA PHE A 716 19.58 14.58 13.93
C PHE A 716 20.92 15.10 14.41
N ARG A 717 22.03 14.76 13.71
CA ARG A 717 23.36 15.32 13.98
C ARG A 717 23.40 16.82 13.71
N ALA A 718 22.86 17.28 12.56
CA ALA A 718 22.74 18.71 12.22
C ALA A 718 21.96 19.46 13.30
N THR A 719 20.77 18.95 13.66
CA THR A 719 19.96 19.49 14.76
C THR A 719 20.76 19.57 16.06
N GLY A 720 21.44 18.49 16.45
CA GLY A 720 22.26 18.42 17.67
C GLY A 720 23.40 19.42 17.67
N LYS A 721 24.12 19.58 16.54
CA LYS A 721 25.19 20.56 16.38
C LYS A 721 24.70 22.00 16.59
N LEU A 722 23.52 22.34 16.02
CA LEU A 722 22.90 23.67 16.18
C LEU A 722 22.47 23.92 17.64
N LEU A 723 21.84 22.93 18.27
CA LEU A 723 21.43 23.02 19.67
C LEU A 723 22.61 23.12 20.63
N ASP A 724 23.72 22.42 20.37
CA ASP A 724 24.94 22.46 21.19
C ASP A 724 25.64 23.82 21.16
N GLN A 725 25.49 24.56 20.05
CA GLN A 725 25.99 25.93 19.92
C GLN A 725 25.17 26.93 20.74
N HIS A 726 23.92 26.57 21.10
CA HIS A 726 23.02 27.43 21.87
C HIS A 726 23.12 27.10 23.37
N SER A 727 23.44 28.07 24.18
CA SER A 727 23.69 27.86 25.62
C SER A 727 22.43 27.81 26.49
N GLY A 728 21.23 27.90 25.92
CA GLY A 728 19.93 27.93 26.60
C GLY A 728 19.00 26.80 26.18
N GLY A 729 17.84 26.72 26.84
CA GLY A 729 16.72 25.92 26.35
C GLY A 729 16.11 26.55 25.12
N VAL A 730 15.43 25.73 24.27
CA VAL A 730 14.75 26.21 23.08
C VAL A 730 13.45 26.95 23.46
N ALA A 731 13.05 27.91 22.62
CA ALA A 731 11.84 28.69 22.83
C ALA A 731 10.57 27.90 22.43
N ALA A 732 10.63 27.06 21.39
CA ALA A 732 9.52 26.21 20.98
C ALA A 732 9.64 24.80 21.56
N ARG A 733 8.50 24.13 21.84
CA ARG A 733 8.49 22.73 22.26
C ARG A 733 9.03 21.85 21.15
N MET A 734 9.97 20.97 21.46
CA MET A 734 10.67 20.18 20.46
C MET A 734 10.45 18.66 20.65
N TRP A 735 10.18 17.98 19.54
CA TRP A 735 10.04 16.53 19.48
C TRP A 735 11.14 15.96 18.57
N ILE A 736 11.80 14.91 19.05
CA ILE A 736 12.85 14.18 18.33
C ILE A 736 12.42 12.72 18.21
N CYS A 737 12.30 12.22 17.00
CA CYS A 737 11.90 10.85 16.71
C CYS A 737 12.81 10.25 15.61
N PRO A 738 13.88 9.53 15.97
CA PRO A 738 14.75 8.88 14.98
C PRO A 738 14.00 7.89 14.09
N PRO A 739 14.45 7.65 12.85
CA PRO A 739 13.76 6.76 11.93
C PRO A 739 13.89 5.28 12.34
N THR A 740 15.01 4.87 12.92
CA THR A 740 15.23 3.49 13.37
C THR A 740 15.89 3.44 14.74
N ARG A 741 15.75 2.28 15.40
CA ARG A 741 16.48 1.98 16.64
C ARG A 741 18.01 1.98 16.45
N MET A 742 18.48 1.70 15.23
CA MET A 742 19.90 1.77 14.90
C MET A 742 20.40 3.21 14.95
N ASP A 743 19.65 4.15 14.35
CA ASP A 743 19.94 5.59 14.39
C ASP A 743 19.89 6.13 15.81
N GLU A 744 18.84 5.77 16.58
CA GLU A 744 18.69 6.12 17.99
C GLU A 744 19.92 5.71 18.80
N HIS A 745 20.32 4.44 18.68
CA HIS A 745 21.45 3.90 19.42
C HIS A 745 22.77 4.61 19.03
N GLN A 746 23.01 4.84 17.73
CA GLN A 746 24.19 5.56 17.26
C GLN A 746 24.22 7.00 17.75
N LEU A 747 23.09 7.70 17.76
CA LEU A 747 22.99 9.07 18.29
C LEU A 747 23.22 9.12 19.80
N MET A 748 22.85 8.07 20.55
CA MET A 748 23.17 7.94 21.98
C MET A 748 24.67 7.76 22.19
N GLU A 749 25.32 6.87 21.42
CA GLU A 749 26.77 6.64 21.49
C GLU A 749 27.58 7.91 21.12
N GLU A 750 27.12 8.67 20.15
CA GLU A 750 27.72 9.95 19.74
C GLU A 750 27.41 11.10 20.69
N GLY A 751 26.56 10.91 21.72
CA GLY A 751 26.24 11.89 22.77
C GLY A 751 25.12 12.87 22.41
N TYR A 752 24.49 12.77 21.27
CA TYR A 752 23.42 13.71 20.85
C TYR A 752 22.18 13.69 21.75
N TYR A 753 21.84 12.56 22.34
CA TYR A 753 20.71 12.47 23.28
C TYR A 753 20.92 13.33 24.53
N ALA A 754 22.16 13.50 25.00
CA ALA A 754 22.47 14.44 26.09
C ALA A 754 22.26 15.90 25.64
N ILE A 755 22.55 16.23 24.38
CA ILE A 755 22.32 17.55 23.79
C ILE A 755 20.82 17.82 23.69
N PHE A 756 20.04 16.89 23.16
CA PHE A 756 18.58 17.01 23.05
C PHE A 756 17.93 17.20 24.42
N GLY A 757 18.36 16.41 25.43
CA GLY A 757 17.87 16.55 26.81
C GLY A 757 18.19 17.92 27.42
N ARG A 758 19.40 18.46 27.20
CA ARG A 758 19.78 19.80 27.68
C ARG A 758 18.94 20.91 27.04
N ALA A 759 18.61 20.75 25.76
CA ALA A 759 17.75 21.67 25.03
C ALA A 759 16.27 21.59 25.46
N GLY A 760 15.88 20.59 26.25
CA GLY A 760 14.50 20.36 26.68
C GLY A 760 13.66 19.65 25.62
N ALA A 761 14.28 19.01 24.62
CA ALA A 761 13.59 18.25 23.60
C ALA A 761 13.04 16.93 24.17
N ARG A 762 11.84 16.55 23.75
CA ARG A 762 11.22 15.26 24.00
C ARG A 762 11.66 14.26 22.95
N THR A 763 12.28 13.19 23.36
CA THR A 763 12.65 12.07 22.51
C THR A 763 11.54 11.02 22.52
N GLU A 764 11.22 10.48 21.34
CA GLU A 764 10.18 9.46 21.14
C GLU A 764 10.79 8.17 20.57
N MET A 765 10.06 7.07 20.77
CA MET A 765 10.40 5.79 20.18
C MET A 765 10.46 5.90 18.65
N PRO A 766 11.47 5.29 17.98
CA PRO A 766 11.57 5.29 16.53
C PRO A 766 10.30 4.81 15.83
N GLY A 767 9.82 5.57 14.87
CA GLY A 767 8.61 5.25 14.12
C GLY A 767 7.86 6.45 13.54
N CYS A 768 6.63 6.20 13.09
CA CYS A 768 5.78 7.17 12.38
C CYS A 768 4.69 7.80 13.24
N SER A 769 4.64 7.54 14.53
CA SER A 769 3.51 7.89 15.40
C SER A 769 3.11 9.36 15.32
N LEU A 770 4.04 10.30 15.51
CA LEU A 770 3.76 11.74 15.47
C LEU A 770 3.59 12.21 14.00
N CYS A 771 4.44 11.76 13.07
CA CYS A 771 4.35 12.13 11.66
C CYS A 771 2.96 11.78 11.05
N MET A 772 2.38 10.66 11.48
CA MET A 772 1.04 10.23 11.08
C MET A 772 -0.07 10.90 11.89
N GLY A 773 0.22 11.43 13.09
CA GLY A 773 -0.78 11.98 14.00
C GLY A 773 -1.74 10.92 14.56
N ASN A 774 -1.32 9.66 14.61
CA ASN A 774 -2.15 8.54 15.07
C ASN A 774 -2.13 8.38 16.58
N GLN A 775 -0.95 8.30 17.18
CA GLN A 775 -0.77 7.97 18.60
C GLN A 775 -0.18 9.14 19.42
N ALA A 776 0.54 10.05 18.78
CA ALA A 776 1.04 11.30 19.37
C ALA A 776 0.65 12.48 18.49
N ARG A 777 0.35 13.63 19.07
CA ARG A 777 -0.10 14.83 18.38
C ARG A 777 0.47 16.09 19.02
N VAL A 778 0.69 17.11 18.18
CA VAL A 778 1.01 18.48 18.65
C VAL A 778 -0.22 19.16 19.27
N ALA A 779 -0.01 20.26 19.99
CA ALA A 779 -1.10 21.01 20.60
C ALA A 779 -2.08 21.57 19.53
N PRO A 780 -3.39 21.65 19.85
CA PRO A 780 -4.36 22.26 18.95
C PRO A 780 -3.97 23.70 18.56
N LYS A 781 -4.16 24.03 17.27
CA LYS A 781 -3.92 25.37 16.72
C LYS A 781 -2.47 25.90 16.83
N SER A 782 -1.51 25.01 17.12
CA SER A 782 -0.09 25.39 17.16
C SER A 782 0.47 25.60 15.75
N THR A 783 1.45 26.51 15.64
CA THR A 783 2.32 26.61 14.46
C THR A 783 3.52 25.69 14.67
N VAL A 784 3.77 24.83 13.69
CA VAL A 784 4.74 23.72 13.80
C VAL A 784 5.72 23.76 12.64
N LEU A 785 7.03 23.70 12.90
CA LEU A 785 8.02 23.36 11.91
C LEU A 785 8.27 21.85 11.95
N SER A 786 8.19 21.19 10.80
CA SER A 786 8.20 19.74 10.75
C SER A 786 9.07 19.21 9.62
N THR A 787 9.86 18.19 9.91
CA THR A 787 10.53 17.37 8.92
C THR A 787 9.66 16.22 8.42
N SER A 788 8.37 16.20 8.76
CA SER A 788 7.43 15.21 8.25
C SER A 788 7.24 15.31 6.72
N THR A 789 6.58 14.34 6.17
CA THR A 789 6.33 14.29 4.72
C THR A 789 5.12 15.12 4.31
N ARG A 790 4.14 15.30 5.23
CA ARG A 790 2.83 15.89 4.95
C ARG A 790 2.42 16.90 6.00
N ASN A 791 1.74 17.95 5.54
CA ASN A 791 1.17 18.98 6.38
C ASN A 791 -0.33 19.21 6.11
N PHE A 792 -1.06 18.18 5.72
CA PHE A 792 -2.51 18.27 5.50
C PHE A 792 -3.24 18.77 6.76
N PRO A 793 -4.39 19.45 6.60
CA PRO A 793 -5.16 19.97 7.72
C PRO A 793 -5.43 18.90 8.79
N ASN A 794 -5.27 19.27 10.06
CA ASN A 794 -5.53 18.41 11.23
C ASN A 794 -4.64 17.16 11.36
N ARG A 795 -3.65 16.94 10.50
CA ARG A 795 -2.84 15.72 10.52
C ARG A 795 -2.00 15.60 11.79
N LEU A 796 -1.13 16.55 12.09
CA LEU A 796 -0.27 16.51 13.28
C LEU A 796 -1.01 16.96 14.55
N GLY A 797 -2.00 17.85 14.44
CA GLY A 797 -2.82 18.37 15.54
C GLY A 797 -4.08 19.06 15.01
N GLU A 798 -5.08 19.22 15.86
CA GLU A 798 -6.34 19.89 15.51
C GLU A 798 -6.08 21.37 15.21
N GLY A 799 -6.40 21.82 13.99
CA GLY A 799 -6.22 23.20 13.57
C GLY A 799 -4.74 23.66 13.56
N ALA A 800 -3.77 22.75 13.63
CA ALA A 800 -2.36 23.11 13.61
C ALA A 800 -1.93 23.59 12.22
N ASN A 801 -1.11 24.65 12.20
CA ASN A 801 -0.46 25.19 11.01
C ASN A 801 0.94 24.58 10.89
N VAL A 802 1.13 23.66 9.96
CA VAL A 802 2.37 22.90 9.84
C VAL A 802 3.15 23.32 8.61
N TYR A 803 4.34 23.87 8.82
CA TYR A 803 5.35 24.09 7.79
C TYR A 803 6.19 22.82 7.59
N LEU A 804 6.45 22.43 6.35
CA LEU A 804 7.48 21.43 6.06
C LEU A 804 8.80 22.15 5.83
N THR A 805 9.84 21.74 6.58
CA THR A 805 11.14 22.42 6.59
C THR A 805 12.29 21.42 6.65
N SER A 806 13.53 21.87 6.42
CA SER A 806 14.73 21.15 6.81
C SER A 806 14.85 21.01 8.33
N ALA A 807 15.62 20.02 8.77
CA ALA A 807 15.91 19.83 10.21
C ALA A 807 16.73 21.01 10.77
N GLU A 808 17.59 21.57 9.96
CA GLU A 808 18.42 22.73 10.26
C GLU A 808 17.56 23.97 10.51
N LEU A 809 16.66 24.27 9.58
CA LEU A 809 15.73 25.41 9.74
C LEU A 809 14.78 25.19 10.92
N ALA A 810 14.28 23.97 11.12
CA ALA A 810 13.44 23.63 12.26
C ALA A 810 14.17 23.82 13.60
N ALA A 811 15.46 23.42 13.68
CA ALA A 811 16.29 23.61 14.88
C ALA A 811 16.51 25.10 15.18
N VAL A 812 16.80 25.93 14.17
CA VAL A 812 16.93 27.39 14.33
C VAL A 812 15.61 28.01 14.75
N GLY A 813 14.49 27.58 14.12
CA GLY A 813 13.15 28.02 14.50
C GLY A 813 12.79 27.65 15.95
N ALA A 814 13.22 26.45 16.42
CA ALA A 814 13.04 26.06 17.82
C ALA A 814 13.80 26.96 18.79
N ILE A 815 15.03 27.33 18.45
CA ILE A 815 15.87 28.24 19.26
C ILE A 815 15.23 29.62 19.35
N LEU A 816 14.76 30.18 18.23
CA LEU A 816 14.24 31.54 18.13
C LEU A 816 12.75 31.67 18.50
N GLY A 817 11.96 30.60 18.47
CA GLY A 817 10.50 30.62 18.64
C GLY A 817 9.75 31.25 17.48
N ARG A 818 10.42 31.44 16.34
CA ARG A 818 9.87 31.97 15.09
C ARG A 818 10.68 31.50 13.89
N LEU A 819 10.14 31.64 12.70
CA LEU A 819 10.90 31.49 11.47
C LEU A 819 11.95 32.61 11.37
N PRO A 820 13.24 32.28 11.14
CA PRO A 820 14.30 33.28 10.98
C PRO A 820 14.20 34.02 9.65
N THR A 821 14.89 35.18 9.52
CA THR A 821 15.22 35.69 8.18
C THR A 821 16.31 34.82 7.54
N PRO A 822 16.49 34.87 6.20
CA PRO A 822 17.59 34.13 5.55
C PRO A 822 18.97 34.45 6.14
N GLU A 823 19.24 35.71 6.48
CA GLU A 823 20.51 36.13 7.07
C GLU A 823 20.68 35.60 8.50
N GLU A 824 19.61 35.59 9.31
CA GLU A 824 19.63 34.99 10.64
C GLU A 824 19.88 33.49 10.56
N TYR A 825 19.18 32.80 9.64
CA TYR A 825 19.36 31.37 9.42
C TYR A 825 20.81 31.05 9.05
N LEU A 826 21.36 31.73 8.04
CA LEU A 826 22.76 31.54 7.60
C LEU A 826 23.75 31.72 8.73
N SER A 827 23.53 32.65 9.67
CA SER A 827 24.44 32.85 10.81
C SER A 827 24.58 31.62 11.72
N TYR A 828 23.58 30.74 11.71
CA TYR A 828 23.61 29.43 12.36
C TYR A 828 24.14 28.32 11.46
N ALA A 829 23.62 28.26 10.21
CA ALA A 829 23.86 27.16 9.27
C ALA A 829 25.28 27.15 8.66
N ASP A 830 25.87 28.30 8.43
CA ASP A 830 27.23 28.45 7.85
C ASP A 830 28.29 27.57 8.50
N LYS A 831 28.13 27.31 9.82
CA LYS A 831 29.06 26.49 10.58
C LYS A 831 28.92 24.99 10.29
N LEU A 832 27.78 24.58 9.75
CA LEU A 832 27.51 23.16 9.43
C LEU A 832 28.17 22.76 8.11
N ASP A 833 28.31 23.70 7.15
CA ASP A 833 28.83 23.41 5.81
C ASP A 833 30.24 22.79 5.88
N SER A 834 31.09 23.30 6.75
CA SER A 834 32.43 22.77 6.95
C SER A 834 32.47 21.36 7.58
N MET A 835 31.38 20.93 8.20
CA MET A 835 31.22 19.61 8.87
C MET A 835 30.26 18.70 8.10
N SER A 836 29.79 19.09 6.91
CA SER A 836 28.74 18.38 6.16
C SER A 836 29.09 16.90 5.96
N ALA A 837 30.32 16.57 5.58
CA ALA A 837 30.75 15.18 5.38
C ALA A 837 30.68 14.33 6.67
N GLU A 838 30.92 14.92 7.84
CA GLU A 838 30.78 14.23 9.14
C GLU A 838 29.31 14.09 9.53
N ILE A 839 28.53 15.15 9.38
CA ILE A 839 27.13 15.22 9.79
C ILE A 839 26.29 14.23 9.00
N TYR A 840 26.39 14.26 7.67
CA TYR A 840 25.54 13.47 6.78
C TYR A 840 26.14 12.11 6.40
N ARG A 841 27.21 11.69 7.06
CA ARG A 841 27.73 10.33 6.93
C ARG A 841 26.66 9.32 7.33
N TYR A 842 26.27 8.43 6.40
CA TYR A 842 25.33 7.36 6.70
C TYR A 842 25.92 6.33 7.67
N MET A 843 25.06 5.50 8.24
CA MET A 843 25.49 4.39 9.09
C MET A 843 26.15 3.30 8.24
N ASN A 844 27.47 3.22 8.32
CA ASN A 844 28.25 2.21 7.62
C ASN A 844 28.46 0.98 8.52
N PHE A 845 27.62 -0.05 8.34
CA PHE A 845 27.59 -1.22 9.22
C PHE A 845 28.86 -2.06 9.18
N ASP A 846 29.62 -2.03 8.06
CA ASP A 846 30.89 -2.72 7.94
C ASP A 846 32.04 -2.01 8.68
N GLU A 847 31.82 -0.80 9.19
CA GLU A 847 32.74 -0.08 10.07
C GLU A 847 32.33 -0.18 11.57
N ILE A 848 31.16 -0.72 11.89
CA ILE A 848 30.62 -0.79 13.27
C ILE A 848 30.88 -2.19 13.84
N VAL A 849 31.79 -2.29 14.81
CA VAL A 849 32.27 -3.56 15.40
C VAL A 849 31.13 -4.49 15.85
N ARG A 850 30.06 -3.94 16.44
CA ARG A 850 28.89 -4.72 16.87
C ARG A 850 28.22 -5.46 15.69
N PHE A 851 28.02 -4.77 14.58
CA PHE A 851 27.38 -5.38 13.42
C PHE A 851 28.30 -6.38 12.71
N GLN A 852 29.62 -6.12 12.66
CA GLN A 852 30.59 -7.07 12.12
C GLN A 852 30.56 -8.41 12.90
N ALA A 853 30.56 -8.35 14.24
CA ALA A 853 30.50 -9.55 15.08
C ALA A 853 29.20 -10.36 14.86
N LEU A 854 28.06 -9.68 14.80
CA LEU A 854 26.77 -10.32 14.52
C LEU A 854 26.71 -10.88 13.09
N ALA A 855 27.34 -10.22 12.12
CA ALA A 855 27.38 -10.69 10.75
C ALA A 855 28.16 -12.00 10.59
N GLU A 856 29.27 -12.18 11.35
CA GLU A 856 30.00 -13.45 11.40
C GLU A 856 29.12 -14.59 11.97
N ASP A 857 28.34 -14.31 13.01
CA ASP A 857 27.38 -15.27 13.57
C ASP A 857 26.28 -15.61 12.55
N GLY A 858 25.72 -14.61 11.88
CA GLY A 858 24.71 -14.77 10.85
C GLY A 858 25.21 -15.60 9.67
N GLN A 859 26.45 -15.39 9.23
CA GLN A 859 27.07 -16.17 8.17
C GLN A 859 27.22 -17.64 8.56
N ARG A 860 27.56 -17.92 9.82
CA ARG A 860 27.66 -19.30 10.34
C ARG A 860 26.27 -19.97 10.36
N ILE A 861 25.22 -19.24 10.78
CA ILE A 861 23.85 -19.75 10.77
C ILE A 861 23.41 -20.05 9.33
N ALA A 862 23.64 -19.12 8.40
CA ALA A 862 23.27 -19.31 6.99
C ALA A 862 23.98 -20.51 6.34
N ALA A 863 25.24 -20.75 6.66
CA ALA A 863 26.00 -21.90 6.16
C ALA A 863 25.37 -23.24 6.59
N THR A 864 24.91 -23.36 7.83
CA THR A 864 24.25 -24.61 8.30
C THR A 864 22.95 -24.91 7.57
N LEU A 865 22.17 -23.88 7.17
CA LEU A 865 20.92 -24.05 6.44
C LEU A 865 21.09 -24.47 4.98
N ILE A 866 22.26 -24.23 4.40
CA ILE A 866 22.59 -24.61 3.03
C ILE A 866 22.99 -26.08 2.98
N ASP A 867 23.75 -26.54 3.98
CA ASP A 867 24.20 -27.93 4.07
C ASP A 867 23.06 -28.92 4.32
N GLU A 868 21.93 -28.49 4.91
CA GLU A 868 20.73 -29.30 5.13
C GLU A 868 19.88 -29.52 3.88
N VAL A 869 20.10 -28.75 2.80
CA VAL A 869 19.32 -28.80 1.55
C VAL A 869 20.14 -29.38 0.38
N ALA A 870 21.44 -29.53 0.53
CA ALA A 870 22.35 -30.18 -0.44
C ALA A 870 22.40 -31.68 -0.18
#